data_3444a1f0fc389c32946c312effa34b98
#
_entry.id   3444a1f0fc389c32946c312effa34b98
#
_cell.length_a   1.000
_cell.length_b   1.000
_cell.length_c   1.000
_cell.angle_alpha   90.00
_cell.angle_beta   90.00
_cell.angle_gamma   90.00
#
_symmetry.space_group_name_H-M   'P 1'
#
loop_
_entity.id
_entity.type
_entity.pdbx_description
1 polymer ?
#
loop_
_entity_poly.entity_id
_entity_poly.type
_entity_poly.pdbx_seq_one_letter_code
_entity_poly.pdbx_strand_id
1 'polypeptide(L)'
;MRENAFVEAWKTQHRRVSMILGLTLLCAPSAISVYAENGVNDITVQAVMQTKTVKGTVLDENGEPLIGVSIVVKGTSTGTITDFDGKFSINLPGGSKELVVSYIGYKEQAIIVSGNAPLNIKMVPDTQALDEVVVIGYGTVKKRDLTGAVASVKSEDITMNPGVNPMDALQGKIAGLDITNSSGQAGSSPTVQLRGTRSLQLDEDGNISSDAFKPTYIIDGMPGDIATLNPNDIESIEVLKDASSTAIYGSSGANGVIIVTTKGSKSGKPVIKFNAYAGTTMGARVPNMRTGDSYINYIKDSYKPVGTTNEEEIFGERYDAIKNNQWVNWGDEVLHTGLKQNYSISVAGGTEKTKAYFSLNYTDEKSMYENDDYKVYSTRVRIDQEINKWMNAGINVQASFSNKNSRNAVLERALFATPLGVPYNEDGSITEFPIPGSSSDPNPLADEQDGVYKNNTKAGRAYVDAYLEWKPGKGLAVKLQLGGSYSQSRAGKFMGEGSYNVLKGSTVAYGEATNKTGYNYKWENIVTYHNTFNKDHDLTVTGVTSWNYNQSEEYYVYGENPATNDMLWYALQNADNKKLNSKYLMSKGMGFIGRVNYSYKGKYLFSASSRYEADSRLSKDNRWNLFPAVSVGWRISDEAFMAGTKSWLDNLKLRVGYGVAGTTAGIAEYSSMASLENVTTSLGGMTVPSAKFTEYITNRNLTWEKT
;
A
#
# COMPACT_ATOMS: atom_id res chain seq x y z
N MET A 1 -16.02 1.08 -46.68
CA MET A 1 -15.62 -0.28 -46.22
C MET A 1 -14.59 -0.30 -45.11
N ARG A 2 -13.99 0.82 -44.72
CA ARG A 2 -12.99 0.87 -43.58
C ARG A 2 -13.57 1.26 -42.23
N GLU A 3 -14.73 1.89 -42.18
CA GLU A 3 -15.38 2.25 -40.91
C GLU A 3 -16.00 1.07 -40.16
N ASN A 4 -16.47 0.04 -40.83
CA ASN A 4 -17.07 -1.12 -40.20
C ASN A 4 -16.06 -2.03 -39.46
N ALA A 5 -14.78 -2.06 -39.92
CA ALA A 5 -13.74 -2.88 -39.29
C ALA A 5 -13.28 -2.30 -37.92
N PHE A 6 -13.30 -0.99 -37.77
CA PHE A 6 -12.91 -0.32 -36.50
C PHE A 6 -13.99 -0.48 -35.42
N VAL A 7 -15.26 -0.40 -35.82
CA VAL A 7 -16.41 -0.61 -34.93
C VAL A 7 -16.54 -2.09 -34.50
N GLU A 8 -16.20 -3.03 -35.39
CA GLU A 8 -16.17 -4.46 -35.02
C GLU A 8 -15.00 -4.82 -34.12
N ALA A 9 -13.81 -4.24 -34.33
CA ALA A 9 -12.66 -4.42 -33.46
C ALA A 9 -12.93 -3.81 -32.08
N TRP A 10 -13.56 -2.64 -31.99
CA TRP A 10 -13.97 -2.01 -30.75
C TRP A 10 -15.03 -2.82 -29.99
N LYS A 11 -16.04 -3.35 -30.70
CA LYS A 11 -17.05 -4.26 -30.12
C LYS A 11 -16.46 -5.59 -29.63
N THR A 12 -15.44 -6.12 -30.31
CA THR A 12 -14.78 -7.37 -29.93
C THR A 12 -13.91 -7.18 -28.67
N GLN A 13 -13.27 -6.03 -28.54
CA GLN A 13 -12.47 -5.71 -27.35
C GLN A 13 -13.36 -5.47 -26.13
N HIS A 14 -14.47 -4.76 -26.27
CA HIS A 14 -15.46 -4.61 -25.19
C HIS A 14 -16.19 -5.92 -24.85
N ARG A 15 -16.45 -6.81 -25.81
CA ARG A 15 -16.98 -8.14 -25.51
C ARG A 15 -16.00 -8.99 -24.69
N ARG A 16 -14.71 -8.88 -24.89
CA ARG A 16 -13.71 -9.59 -24.09
C ARG A 16 -13.60 -9.05 -22.67
N VAL A 17 -13.66 -7.74 -22.49
CA VAL A 17 -13.70 -7.10 -21.13
C VAL A 17 -15.05 -7.40 -20.43
N SER A 18 -16.17 -7.37 -21.16
CA SER A 18 -17.47 -7.75 -20.59
C SER A 18 -17.58 -9.24 -20.27
N MET A 19 -16.86 -10.11 -21.00
CA MET A 19 -16.81 -11.55 -20.70
C MET A 19 -15.98 -11.83 -19.44
N ILE A 20 -14.93 -11.07 -19.17
CA ILE A 20 -14.13 -11.21 -17.93
C ILE A 20 -14.93 -10.68 -16.72
N LEU A 21 -15.65 -9.56 -16.84
CA LEU A 21 -16.59 -9.10 -15.80
C LEU A 21 -17.83 -9.97 -15.66
N GLY A 22 -18.32 -10.57 -16.78
CA GLY A 22 -19.47 -11.47 -16.78
C GLY A 22 -19.17 -12.84 -16.15
N LEU A 23 -17.94 -13.35 -16.27
CA LEU A 23 -17.55 -14.61 -15.61
C LEU A 23 -17.42 -14.47 -14.08
N THR A 24 -17.13 -13.27 -13.57
CA THR A 24 -17.10 -13.03 -12.12
C THR A 24 -18.50 -12.90 -11.51
N LEU A 25 -19.53 -12.58 -12.30
CA LEU A 25 -20.93 -12.52 -11.80
C LEU A 25 -21.70 -13.86 -11.95
N LEU A 26 -21.20 -14.81 -12.75
CA LEU A 26 -21.89 -16.09 -12.99
C LEU A 26 -21.50 -17.24 -12.05
N CYS A 27 -20.58 -17.00 -11.12
CA CYS A 27 -20.24 -17.95 -10.04
C CYS A 27 -20.89 -17.63 -8.69
N ALA A 28 -22.03 -16.96 -8.67
CA ALA A 28 -22.84 -16.90 -7.46
C ALA A 28 -23.64 -18.22 -7.35
N PRO A 29 -23.44 -19.03 -6.30
CA PRO A 29 -24.29 -20.19 -6.09
C PRO A 29 -25.72 -19.72 -5.77
N SER A 30 -26.63 -20.05 -6.63
CA SER A 30 -28.04 -20.03 -6.34
C SER A 30 -28.32 -20.96 -5.15
N ALA A 31 -28.52 -20.44 -3.98
CA ALA A 31 -29.29 -21.01 -2.86
C ALA A 31 -29.22 -20.12 -1.62
N ILE A 32 -30.00 -19.06 -1.58
CA ILE A 32 -30.59 -18.59 -0.32
C ILE A 32 -32.08 -18.39 -0.64
N SER A 33 -32.82 -19.47 -0.55
CA SER A 33 -34.27 -19.41 -0.41
C SER A 33 -34.56 -19.06 1.04
N VAL A 34 -34.91 -17.83 1.30
CA VAL A 34 -35.55 -17.46 2.57
C VAL A 34 -37.01 -17.85 2.46
N TYR A 35 -37.36 -18.95 3.06
CA TYR A 35 -38.75 -19.26 3.35
C TYR A 35 -39.22 -18.42 4.52
N ALA A 36 -40.03 -17.42 4.27
CA ALA A 36 -40.85 -16.79 5.27
C ALA A 36 -42.14 -17.61 5.38
N GLU A 37 -42.22 -18.47 6.37
CA GLU A 37 -43.43 -19.19 6.69
C GLU A 37 -44.20 -18.41 7.78
N ASN A 38 -45.34 -17.86 7.38
CA ASN A 38 -46.37 -17.37 8.31
C ASN A 38 -47.03 -18.57 9.00
N GLY A 39 -46.75 -18.76 10.26
CA GLY A 39 -47.39 -19.74 11.11
C GLY A 39 -48.05 -19.07 12.31
N VAL A 40 -49.34 -19.18 12.34
CA VAL A 40 -50.30 -18.72 13.32
C VAL A 40 -50.12 -19.44 14.67
N ASN A 41 -50.15 -18.63 15.74
CA ASN A 41 -50.52 -18.92 17.12
C ASN A 41 -50.57 -20.40 17.60
N ASP A 42 -49.62 -20.72 18.47
CA ASP A 42 -49.88 -21.67 19.54
C ASP A 42 -49.43 -21.13 20.88
N ILE A 43 -50.39 -21.01 21.80
CA ILE A 43 -50.18 -20.59 23.17
C ILE A 43 -49.51 -21.76 23.89
N THR A 44 -48.18 -21.75 23.98
CA THR A 44 -47.46 -22.67 24.85
C THR A 44 -47.19 -21.97 26.18
N VAL A 45 -47.75 -22.56 27.23
CA VAL A 45 -47.54 -22.25 28.63
C VAL A 45 -46.06 -22.18 28.90
N GLN A 46 -45.53 -20.95 29.17
CA GLN A 46 -44.19 -20.77 29.66
C GLN A 46 -44.04 -21.41 31.03
N ALA A 47 -43.40 -22.56 31.11
CA ALA A 47 -42.79 -23.02 32.33
C ALA A 47 -41.75 -21.95 32.73
N VAL A 48 -41.97 -21.29 33.88
CA VAL A 48 -41.03 -20.38 34.51
C VAL A 48 -39.77 -21.20 34.83
N MET A 49 -38.79 -21.18 33.88
CA MET A 49 -37.48 -21.70 34.18
C MET A 49 -36.81 -20.72 35.16
N GLN A 50 -36.58 -21.18 36.40
CA GLN A 50 -35.81 -20.46 37.40
C GLN A 50 -34.43 -20.16 36.85
N THR A 51 -34.22 -18.94 36.41
CA THR A 51 -32.90 -18.44 36.02
C THR A 51 -32.09 -18.16 37.28
N LYS A 52 -30.97 -18.85 37.44
CA LYS A 52 -30.04 -18.65 38.57
C LYS A 52 -29.04 -17.54 38.19
N THR A 53 -29.01 -16.45 38.95
CA THR A 53 -28.00 -15.39 38.77
C THR A 53 -26.73 -15.77 39.51
N VAL A 54 -25.60 -15.79 38.83
CA VAL A 54 -24.27 -16.03 39.40
C VAL A 54 -23.49 -14.74 39.38
N LYS A 55 -22.85 -14.41 40.50
CA LYS A 55 -21.96 -13.24 40.64
C LYS A 55 -20.57 -13.72 41.00
N GLY A 56 -19.55 -12.95 40.62
CA GLY A 56 -18.16 -13.26 40.98
C GLY A 56 -17.21 -12.12 40.65
N THR A 57 -15.94 -12.38 40.96
CA THR A 57 -14.83 -11.47 40.62
C THR A 57 -13.73 -12.25 39.92
N VAL A 58 -13.12 -11.64 38.91
CA VAL A 58 -12.01 -12.21 38.17
C VAL A 58 -10.74 -11.42 38.49
N LEU A 59 -9.70 -12.13 38.89
CA LEU A 59 -8.42 -11.57 39.33
C LEU A 59 -7.28 -12.15 38.51
N ASP A 60 -6.17 -11.44 38.44
CA ASP A 60 -4.90 -11.94 37.86
C ASP A 60 -4.12 -12.82 38.87
N GLU A 61 -2.89 -13.24 38.52
CA GLU A 61 -2.00 -14.01 39.40
C GLU A 61 -1.52 -13.24 40.62
N ASN A 62 -1.53 -11.92 40.61
CA ASN A 62 -1.12 -11.05 41.72
C ASN A 62 -2.30 -10.68 42.62
N GLY A 63 -3.53 -10.99 42.20
CA GLY A 63 -4.76 -10.67 42.94
C GLY A 63 -5.36 -9.31 42.53
N GLU A 64 -4.91 -8.71 41.43
CA GLU A 64 -5.49 -7.48 40.89
C GLU A 64 -6.72 -7.78 40.01
N PRO A 65 -7.77 -6.91 40.03
CA PRO A 65 -8.99 -7.14 39.28
C PRO A 65 -8.75 -7.00 37.76
N LEU A 66 -9.24 -7.98 36.99
CA LEU A 66 -9.18 -7.96 35.53
C LEU A 66 -10.46 -7.39 34.94
N ILE A 67 -10.33 -6.30 34.19
CA ILE A 67 -11.41 -5.56 33.52
C ILE A 67 -11.65 -6.13 32.13
N GLY A 68 -12.93 -6.30 31.72
CA GLY A 68 -13.27 -6.71 30.35
C GLY A 68 -13.07 -8.20 30.07
N VAL A 69 -12.93 -9.04 31.08
CA VAL A 69 -12.88 -10.50 30.94
C VAL A 69 -14.22 -11.01 30.43
N SER A 70 -14.24 -11.79 29.36
CA SER A 70 -15.43 -12.41 28.80
C SER A 70 -15.83 -13.64 29.59
N ILE A 71 -17.10 -13.69 30.03
CA ILE A 71 -17.69 -14.83 30.75
C ILE A 71 -18.93 -15.28 29.96
N VAL A 72 -18.92 -16.50 29.44
CA VAL A 72 -19.99 -17.06 28.61
C VAL A 72 -20.48 -18.36 29.21
N VAL A 73 -21.79 -18.58 29.21
CA VAL A 73 -22.36 -19.88 29.59
C VAL A 73 -22.10 -20.90 28.49
N LYS A 74 -21.40 -21.99 28.82
CA LYS A 74 -20.99 -23.01 27.84
C LYS A 74 -22.17 -23.56 27.03
N GLY A 75 -22.00 -23.51 25.71
CA GLY A 75 -23.03 -24.00 24.78
C GLY A 75 -24.19 -23.04 24.53
N THR A 76 -24.14 -21.81 25.01
CA THR A 76 -25.18 -20.78 24.82
C THR A 76 -24.58 -19.48 24.29
N SER A 77 -25.44 -18.54 23.88
CA SER A 77 -25.04 -17.17 23.55
C SER A 77 -25.12 -16.20 24.76
N THR A 78 -25.43 -16.70 25.95
CA THR A 78 -25.53 -15.87 27.16
C THR A 78 -24.15 -15.60 27.72
N GLY A 79 -23.75 -14.31 27.73
CA GLY A 79 -22.43 -13.87 28.20
C GLY A 79 -22.50 -12.52 28.90
N THR A 80 -21.43 -12.18 29.64
CA THR A 80 -21.19 -10.88 30.27
C THR A 80 -19.70 -10.59 30.28
N ILE A 81 -19.32 -9.36 30.61
CA ILE A 81 -17.93 -8.94 30.83
C ILE A 81 -17.74 -8.41 32.23
N THR A 82 -16.50 -8.46 32.75
CA THR A 82 -16.17 -7.87 34.07
C THR A 82 -16.13 -6.35 34.00
N ASP A 83 -16.56 -5.70 35.08
CA ASP A 83 -16.45 -4.25 35.29
C ASP A 83 -15.06 -3.80 35.76
N PHE A 84 -14.91 -2.51 36.14
CA PHE A 84 -13.65 -1.92 36.58
C PHE A 84 -13.07 -2.54 37.86
N ASP A 85 -13.91 -3.17 38.68
CA ASP A 85 -13.50 -3.90 39.90
C ASP A 85 -13.31 -5.41 39.63
N GLY A 86 -13.30 -5.84 38.37
CA GLY A 86 -13.23 -7.25 37.97
C GLY A 86 -14.50 -8.05 38.26
N LYS A 87 -15.62 -7.39 38.68
CA LYS A 87 -16.87 -8.07 39.07
C LYS A 87 -17.75 -8.37 37.86
N PHE A 88 -18.48 -9.47 37.92
CA PHE A 88 -19.47 -9.84 36.93
C PHE A 88 -20.78 -10.36 37.54
N SER A 89 -21.83 -10.30 36.75
CA SER A 89 -23.13 -10.90 37.06
C SER A 89 -23.70 -11.52 35.79
N ILE A 90 -24.04 -12.82 35.81
CA ILE A 90 -24.54 -13.56 34.68
C ILE A 90 -25.72 -14.44 35.06
N ASN A 91 -26.74 -14.49 34.20
CA ASN A 91 -27.91 -15.36 34.42
C ASN A 91 -27.67 -16.71 33.71
N LEU A 92 -27.73 -17.80 34.48
CA LEU A 92 -27.63 -19.15 33.94
C LEU A 92 -29.00 -19.60 33.43
N PRO A 93 -29.15 -19.93 32.13
CA PRO A 93 -30.34 -20.62 31.65
C PRO A 93 -30.46 -21.98 32.33
N GLY A 94 -31.70 -22.42 32.57
CA GLY A 94 -31.96 -23.64 33.36
C GLY A 94 -31.20 -24.89 32.81
N GLY A 95 -30.47 -25.55 33.74
CA GLY A 95 -29.65 -26.73 33.43
C GLY A 95 -28.17 -26.48 33.16
N SER A 96 -27.75 -25.26 32.86
CA SER A 96 -26.34 -24.95 32.63
C SER A 96 -25.56 -24.79 33.94
N LYS A 97 -24.41 -25.47 34.05
CA LYS A 97 -23.54 -25.46 35.22
C LYS A 97 -22.11 -25.05 34.96
N GLU A 98 -21.77 -24.65 33.73
CA GLU A 98 -20.39 -24.38 33.36
C GLU A 98 -20.27 -23.01 32.64
N LEU A 99 -19.34 -22.19 33.17
CA LEU A 99 -18.96 -20.91 32.58
C LEU A 99 -17.60 -21.05 31.87
N VAL A 100 -17.48 -20.49 30.73
CA VAL A 100 -16.20 -20.32 30.01
C VAL A 100 -15.75 -18.89 30.23
N VAL A 101 -14.56 -18.74 30.83
CA VAL A 101 -13.94 -17.46 31.15
C VAL A 101 -12.70 -17.29 30.28
N SER A 102 -12.68 -16.24 29.47
CA SER A 102 -11.59 -15.98 28.53
C SER A 102 -11.16 -14.50 28.59
N TYR A 103 -9.85 -14.29 28.53
CA TYR A 103 -9.24 -12.95 28.49
C TYR A 103 -7.93 -12.99 27.70
N ILE A 104 -7.62 -11.91 27.00
CA ILE A 104 -6.41 -11.81 26.17
C ILE A 104 -5.17 -11.94 27.07
N GLY A 105 -4.27 -12.87 26.73
CA GLY A 105 -3.06 -13.14 27.51
C GLY A 105 -3.23 -14.13 28.67
N TYR A 106 -4.42 -14.68 28.84
CA TYR A 106 -4.72 -15.66 29.89
C TYR A 106 -5.30 -16.94 29.30
N LYS A 107 -5.06 -18.09 29.96
CA LYS A 107 -5.64 -19.39 29.57
C LYS A 107 -7.15 -19.37 29.78
N GLU A 108 -7.89 -19.81 28.77
CA GLU A 108 -9.33 -20.04 28.89
C GLU A 108 -9.59 -21.07 29.99
N GLN A 109 -10.53 -20.77 30.88
CA GLN A 109 -10.90 -21.61 32.00
C GLN A 109 -12.40 -21.97 31.95
N ALA A 110 -12.69 -23.24 32.12
CA ALA A 110 -14.06 -23.73 32.29
C ALA A 110 -14.35 -23.90 33.79
N ILE A 111 -15.29 -23.11 34.32
CA ILE A 111 -15.64 -23.05 35.75
C ILE A 111 -17.01 -23.70 35.96
N ILE A 112 -17.04 -24.72 36.79
CA ILE A 112 -18.29 -25.36 37.19
C ILE A 112 -18.93 -24.57 38.34
N VAL A 113 -20.15 -24.11 38.11
CA VAL A 113 -20.91 -23.35 39.11
C VAL A 113 -21.57 -24.29 40.12
N SER A 114 -21.02 -24.38 41.31
CA SER A 114 -21.54 -25.17 42.43
C SER A 114 -22.06 -24.27 43.53
N GLY A 115 -23.39 -24.29 43.79
CA GLY A 115 -23.97 -23.47 44.86
C GLY A 115 -24.31 -22.02 44.48
N ASN A 116 -24.56 -21.15 45.50
CA ASN A 116 -24.97 -19.74 45.34
C ASN A 116 -23.89 -18.74 45.80
N ALA A 117 -22.71 -19.21 46.21
CA ALA A 117 -21.63 -18.34 46.65
C ALA A 117 -21.03 -17.56 45.45
N PRO A 118 -20.57 -16.31 45.64
CA PRO A 118 -19.83 -15.57 44.62
C PRO A 118 -18.60 -16.35 44.19
N LEU A 119 -18.32 -16.35 42.88
CA LEU A 119 -17.17 -17.01 42.30
C LEU A 119 -15.94 -16.08 42.36
N ASN A 120 -14.83 -16.56 42.91
CA ASN A 120 -13.54 -15.91 42.79
C ASN A 120 -12.71 -16.69 41.75
N ILE A 121 -12.52 -16.10 40.58
CA ILE A 121 -11.83 -16.72 39.48
C ILE A 121 -10.46 -16.09 39.38
N LYS A 122 -9.41 -16.88 39.51
CA LYS A 122 -8.03 -16.44 39.31
C LYS A 122 -7.56 -16.90 37.93
N MET A 123 -7.34 -15.93 37.05
CA MET A 123 -6.85 -16.24 35.71
C MET A 123 -5.37 -16.60 35.77
N VAL A 124 -5.00 -17.61 35.01
CA VAL A 124 -3.60 -18.04 34.85
C VAL A 124 -3.08 -17.46 33.54
N PRO A 125 -1.97 -16.69 33.55
CA PRO A 125 -1.38 -16.19 32.34
C PRO A 125 -1.12 -17.34 31.35
N ASP A 126 -1.44 -17.12 30.10
CA ASP A 126 -1.05 -18.04 29.05
C ASP A 126 0.42 -17.81 28.71
N THR A 127 1.31 -18.38 29.54
CA THR A 127 2.77 -18.36 29.30
C THR A 127 3.19 -19.21 28.10
N GLN A 128 2.30 -19.98 27.49
CA GLN A 128 2.45 -20.37 26.10
C GLN A 128 2.10 -19.12 25.29
N ALA A 129 3.07 -18.20 25.12
CA ALA A 129 3.06 -17.29 23.98
C ALA A 129 2.74 -18.19 22.79
N LEU A 130 1.54 -18.04 22.21
CA LEU A 130 1.18 -18.66 20.96
C LEU A 130 2.38 -18.39 20.06
N ASP A 131 3.10 -19.45 19.66
CA ASP A 131 4.30 -19.31 18.84
C ASP A 131 3.89 -18.47 17.63
N GLU A 132 4.16 -17.16 17.71
CA GLU A 132 3.79 -16.21 16.65
C GLU A 132 4.40 -16.73 15.35
N VAL A 133 3.54 -17.10 14.43
CA VAL A 133 3.96 -17.63 13.13
C VAL A 133 4.01 -16.44 12.17
N VAL A 134 5.14 -16.26 11.52
CA VAL A 134 5.36 -15.23 10.51
C VAL A 134 5.53 -15.85 9.14
N VAL A 135 5.03 -15.18 8.13
CA VAL A 135 5.21 -15.57 6.72
C VAL A 135 6.58 -15.10 6.27
N ILE A 136 7.42 -16.02 5.81
CA ILE A 136 8.72 -15.69 5.22
C ILE A 136 8.89 -16.44 3.90
N GLY A 137 8.95 -15.72 2.82
CA GLY A 137 9.11 -16.32 1.50
C GLY A 137 7.99 -17.32 1.19
N TYR A 138 8.37 -18.54 0.90
CA TYR A 138 7.47 -19.61 0.46
C TYR A 138 6.96 -20.49 1.61
N GLY A 139 6.90 -19.98 2.83
CA GLY A 139 6.42 -20.75 3.98
C GLY A 139 6.18 -19.91 5.21
N THR A 140 5.67 -20.56 6.25
CA THR A 140 5.47 -19.97 7.57
C THR A 140 6.46 -20.58 8.56
N VAL A 141 7.05 -19.75 9.41
CA VAL A 141 8.00 -20.19 10.45
C VAL A 141 7.60 -19.50 11.76
N LYS A 142 7.82 -20.19 12.87
CA LYS A 142 7.65 -19.57 14.18
C LYS A 142 8.64 -18.41 14.33
N LYS A 143 8.17 -17.24 14.75
CA LYS A 143 8.99 -16.03 14.91
C LYS A 143 10.23 -16.27 15.77
N ARG A 144 10.09 -17.12 16.78
CA ARG A 144 11.21 -17.52 17.65
C ARG A 144 12.30 -18.29 16.91
N ASP A 145 11.97 -19.03 15.84
CA ASP A 145 12.89 -19.88 15.10
C ASP A 145 13.53 -19.18 13.90
N LEU A 146 13.19 -17.90 13.66
CA LEU A 146 13.78 -17.11 12.60
C LEU A 146 15.25 -16.82 12.85
N THR A 147 16.09 -17.06 11.84
CA THR A 147 17.51 -16.68 11.82
C THR A 147 17.76 -15.32 11.18
N GLY A 148 16.81 -14.78 10.40
CA GLY A 148 16.85 -13.47 9.79
C GLY A 148 16.24 -12.34 10.64
N ALA A 149 16.54 -11.08 10.30
CA ALA A 149 15.95 -9.91 10.95
C ALA A 149 14.59 -9.58 10.33
N VAL A 150 13.51 -9.99 11.00
CA VAL A 150 12.13 -9.75 10.59
C VAL A 150 11.43 -8.92 11.67
N ALA A 151 10.73 -7.87 11.24
CA ALA A 151 9.80 -7.14 12.08
C ALA A 151 8.37 -7.41 11.59
N SER A 152 7.43 -7.57 12.51
CA SER A 152 6.03 -7.84 12.20
C SER A 152 5.13 -6.79 12.85
N VAL A 153 4.11 -6.33 12.12
CA VAL A 153 3.06 -5.42 12.58
C VAL A 153 1.71 -6.05 12.27
N LYS A 154 0.83 -6.10 13.26
CA LYS A 154 -0.48 -6.76 13.16
C LYS A 154 -1.58 -5.80 12.71
N SER A 155 -2.71 -6.36 12.32
CA SER A 155 -3.90 -5.63 11.85
C SER A 155 -4.34 -4.52 12.79
N GLU A 156 -4.32 -4.78 14.11
CA GLU A 156 -4.73 -3.80 15.12
C GLU A 156 -3.87 -2.54 15.05
N ASP A 157 -2.55 -2.70 14.99
CA ASP A 157 -1.60 -1.59 14.88
C ASP A 157 -1.71 -0.82 13.57
N ILE A 158 -2.07 -1.51 12.48
CA ILE A 158 -2.23 -0.91 11.14
C ILE A 158 -3.50 -0.06 11.11
N THR A 159 -4.58 -0.53 11.72
CA THR A 159 -5.88 0.16 11.72
C THR A 159 -6.00 1.29 12.76
N MET A 160 -5.11 1.35 13.75
CA MET A 160 -5.05 2.45 14.72
C MET A 160 -4.68 3.79 14.10
N ASN A 161 -3.90 3.79 13.03
CA ASN A 161 -3.54 5.00 12.30
C ASN A 161 -4.29 5.03 10.97
N PRO A 162 -5.37 5.80 10.86
CA PRO A 162 -6.22 5.81 9.68
C PRO A 162 -5.57 6.54 8.50
N GLY A 163 -4.55 5.92 7.90
CA GLY A 163 -3.96 6.33 6.63
C GLY A 163 -4.76 5.79 5.44
N VAL A 164 -4.67 6.43 4.28
CA VAL A 164 -5.13 5.85 3.01
C VAL A 164 -4.16 4.77 2.56
N ASN A 165 -2.86 5.02 2.79
CA ASN A 165 -1.80 4.08 2.47
C ASN A 165 -1.43 3.27 3.72
N PRO A 166 -1.40 1.92 3.63
CA PRO A 166 -0.99 1.07 4.76
C PRO A 166 0.40 1.38 5.32
N MET A 167 1.29 1.97 4.50
CA MET A 167 2.64 2.35 4.94
C MET A 167 2.64 3.47 5.98
N ASP A 168 1.68 4.39 5.94
CA ASP A 168 1.57 5.46 6.94
C ASP A 168 1.45 4.89 8.36
N ALA A 169 0.78 3.77 8.51
CA ALA A 169 0.60 3.09 9.78
C ALA A 169 1.89 2.47 10.36
N LEU A 170 2.91 2.29 9.53
CA LEU A 170 4.21 1.71 9.93
C LEU A 170 5.23 2.76 10.35
N GLN A 171 4.97 4.04 10.11
CA GLN A 171 5.89 5.13 10.44
C GLN A 171 6.25 5.11 11.93
N GLY A 172 7.56 5.07 12.21
CA GLY A 172 8.10 5.03 13.58
C GLY A 172 7.96 3.69 14.32
N LYS A 173 7.27 2.67 13.75
CA LYS A 173 7.04 1.38 14.43
C LYS A 173 8.12 0.34 14.13
N ILE A 174 8.88 0.50 13.06
CA ILE A 174 9.87 -0.49 12.62
C ILE A 174 11.25 0.15 12.54
N ALA A 175 12.17 -0.31 13.38
CA ALA A 175 13.55 0.18 13.36
C ALA A 175 14.24 -0.09 12.00
N GLY A 176 14.80 0.97 11.38
CA GLY A 176 15.46 0.93 10.09
C GLY A 176 14.51 0.99 8.88
N LEU A 177 13.21 1.19 9.10
CA LEU A 177 12.24 1.54 8.07
C LEU A 177 11.96 3.05 8.19
N ASP A 178 12.32 3.81 7.17
CA ASP A 178 12.04 5.23 7.06
C ASP A 178 10.86 5.44 6.12
N ILE A 179 9.87 6.20 6.58
CA ILE A 179 8.64 6.50 5.86
C ILE A 179 8.41 8.00 5.94
N THR A 180 8.49 8.66 4.80
CA THR A 180 8.41 10.10 4.70
C THR A 180 7.29 10.52 3.76
N ASN A 181 6.38 11.34 4.25
CA ASN A 181 5.37 12.03 3.46
C ASN A 181 5.91 13.43 3.09
N SER A 182 6.23 13.65 1.82
CA SER A 182 6.82 14.90 1.33
C SER A 182 5.78 15.92 0.86
N SER A 183 4.53 15.54 0.72
CA SER A 183 3.48 16.44 0.24
C SER A 183 2.19 16.30 1.06
N GLY A 184 1.44 17.41 1.17
CA GLY A 184 0.09 17.42 1.75
C GLY A 184 -1.01 17.08 0.75
N GLN A 185 -0.67 16.62 -0.45
CA GLN A 185 -1.62 16.29 -1.52
C GLN A 185 -2.42 15.03 -1.20
N ALA A 186 -3.70 15.03 -1.61
CA ALA A 186 -4.56 13.88 -1.48
C ALA A 186 -4.01 12.67 -2.28
N GLY A 187 -4.10 11.47 -1.69
CA GLY A 187 -3.66 10.24 -2.33
C GLY A 187 -2.17 10.22 -2.69
N SER A 188 -1.34 10.97 -1.97
CA SER A 188 0.13 10.87 -2.11
C SER A 188 0.60 9.56 -1.49
N SER A 189 1.57 8.91 -2.15
CA SER A 189 2.23 7.73 -1.57
C SER A 189 3.47 8.16 -0.82
N PRO A 190 3.68 7.67 0.41
CA PRO A 190 4.90 7.96 1.14
C PRO A 190 6.12 7.38 0.44
N THR A 191 7.26 8.04 0.59
CA THR A 191 8.55 7.46 0.26
C THR A 191 8.94 6.47 1.34
N VAL A 192 9.21 5.23 0.95
CA VAL A 192 9.55 4.14 1.86
C VAL A 192 10.96 3.67 1.57
N GLN A 193 11.82 3.70 2.59
CA GLN A 193 13.21 3.33 2.49
C GLN A 193 13.59 2.38 3.64
N LEU A 194 14.30 1.30 3.32
CA LEU A 194 14.73 0.32 4.31
C LEU A 194 16.25 0.30 4.43
N ARG A 195 16.77 0.73 5.61
CA ARG A 195 18.22 0.78 5.91
C ARG A 195 19.05 1.64 4.97
N GLY A 196 18.46 2.72 4.43
CA GLY A 196 19.15 3.69 3.59
C GLY A 196 19.23 3.29 2.11
N THR A 197 19.80 4.19 1.30
CA THR A 197 20.00 4.00 -0.14
C THR A 197 21.22 3.12 -0.39
N ARG A 198 21.06 2.08 -1.21
CA ARG A 198 22.12 1.12 -1.55
C ARG A 198 22.58 1.21 -2.99
N SER A 199 21.77 1.77 -3.86
CA SER A 199 22.08 1.97 -5.26
C SER A 199 22.25 3.45 -5.58
N LEU A 200 23.15 3.77 -6.50
CA LEU A 200 23.40 5.12 -7.01
C LEU A 200 22.69 5.36 -8.35
N GLN A 201 21.60 4.66 -8.59
CA GLN A 201 20.82 4.84 -9.81
C GLN A 201 20.29 6.28 -9.88
N LEU A 202 20.54 6.94 -11.01
CA LEU A 202 20.08 8.30 -11.28
C LEU A 202 18.86 8.26 -12.21
N ASP A 203 17.97 9.23 -12.04
CA ASP A 203 16.88 9.52 -12.98
C ASP A 203 17.40 10.37 -14.18
N GLU A 204 16.50 10.74 -15.08
CA GLU A 204 16.84 11.54 -16.27
C GLU A 204 17.36 12.93 -15.91
N ASP A 205 17.05 13.43 -14.72
CA ASP A 205 17.49 14.74 -14.21
C ASP A 205 18.81 14.67 -13.41
N GLY A 206 19.40 13.47 -13.27
CA GLY A 206 20.63 13.24 -12.53
C GLY A 206 20.47 13.14 -11.01
N ASN A 207 19.24 13.05 -10.49
CA ASN A 207 18.97 12.80 -9.09
C ASN A 207 18.92 11.30 -8.81
N ILE A 208 19.12 10.90 -7.53
CA ILE A 208 18.94 9.50 -7.16
C ILE A 208 17.47 9.11 -7.34
N SER A 209 17.23 8.16 -8.24
CA SER A 209 15.88 7.65 -8.52
C SER A 209 15.25 7.04 -7.27
N SER A 210 13.96 7.30 -7.05
CA SER A 210 13.21 6.66 -5.97
C SER A 210 13.18 5.14 -6.07
N ASP A 211 13.33 4.59 -7.27
CA ASP A 211 13.35 3.14 -7.50
C ASP A 211 14.67 2.50 -7.02
N ALA A 212 15.74 3.30 -6.83
CA ALA A 212 17.03 2.85 -6.32
C ALA A 212 16.96 2.30 -4.88
N PHE A 213 15.96 2.70 -4.09
CA PHE A 213 15.84 2.32 -2.68
C PHE A 213 14.48 1.74 -2.28
N LYS A 214 13.53 1.71 -3.19
CA LYS A 214 12.17 1.23 -2.93
C LYS A 214 12.14 -0.26 -2.61
N PRO A 215 11.58 -0.69 -1.45
CA PRO A 215 11.44 -2.08 -1.13
C PRO A 215 10.40 -2.78 -2.03
N THR A 216 10.57 -4.09 -2.19
CA THR A 216 9.58 -4.91 -2.92
C THR A 216 8.44 -5.31 -1.99
N TYR A 217 7.19 -5.13 -2.47
CA TYR A 217 5.99 -5.58 -1.79
C TYR A 217 5.56 -6.95 -2.31
N ILE A 218 5.35 -7.88 -1.39
CA ILE A 218 4.83 -9.22 -1.66
C ILE A 218 3.49 -9.37 -0.95
N ILE A 219 2.42 -9.44 -1.73
CA ILE A 219 1.05 -9.55 -1.22
C ILE A 219 0.58 -10.98 -1.41
N ASP A 220 0.27 -11.67 -0.31
CA ASP A 220 -0.16 -13.09 -0.29
C ASP A 220 0.79 -14.03 -1.08
N GLY A 221 2.09 -13.72 -1.09
CA GLY A 221 3.14 -14.48 -1.77
C GLY A 221 3.51 -13.98 -3.17
N MET A 222 2.77 -13.02 -3.73
CA MET A 222 3.01 -12.49 -5.08
C MET A 222 3.41 -11.01 -5.07
N PRO A 223 4.28 -10.56 -5.98
CA PRO A 223 4.59 -9.14 -6.13
C PRO A 223 3.34 -8.31 -6.40
N GLY A 224 3.17 -7.21 -5.67
CA GLY A 224 1.99 -6.35 -5.78
C GLY A 224 2.29 -4.90 -5.41
N ASP A 225 1.28 -4.03 -5.56
CA ASP A 225 1.35 -2.62 -5.17
C ASP A 225 0.54 -2.38 -3.90
N ILE A 226 1.21 -2.01 -2.82
CA ILE A 226 0.60 -1.78 -1.50
C ILE A 226 -0.43 -0.64 -1.52
N ALA A 227 -0.26 0.35 -2.40
CA ALA A 227 -1.19 1.47 -2.54
C ALA A 227 -2.59 1.04 -3.03
N THR A 228 -2.73 -0.20 -3.51
CA THR A 228 -4.03 -0.75 -3.93
C THR A 228 -4.81 -1.41 -2.80
N LEU A 229 -4.14 -1.66 -1.66
CA LEU A 229 -4.74 -2.35 -0.51
C LEU A 229 -5.38 -1.37 0.45
N ASN A 230 -6.59 -1.69 0.89
CA ASN A 230 -7.17 -1.00 2.04
C ASN A 230 -6.53 -1.53 3.34
N PRO A 231 -6.10 -0.66 4.27
CA PRO A 231 -5.54 -1.07 5.57
C PRO A 231 -6.45 -2.06 6.34
N ASN A 232 -7.77 -1.92 6.20
CA ASN A 232 -8.73 -2.81 6.84
C ASN A 232 -8.72 -4.25 6.30
N ASP A 233 -8.15 -4.49 5.12
CA ASP A 233 -8.02 -5.83 4.52
C ASP A 233 -6.71 -6.53 4.87
N ILE A 234 -5.82 -5.89 5.63
CA ILE A 234 -4.50 -6.42 6.01
C ILE A 234 -4.59 -7.13 7.36
N GLU A 235 -4.05 -8.35 7.43
CA GLU A 235 -3.89 -9.14 8.66
C GLU A 235 -2.56 -8.83 9.35
N SER A 236 -1.46 -8.81 8.56
CA SER A 236 -0.12 -8.50 9.06
C SER A 236 0.79 -7.96 7.98
N ILE A 237 1.82 -7.25 8.40
CA ILE A 237 2.93 -6.82 7.56
C ILE A 237 4.23 -7.27 8.19
N GLU A 238 5.03 -8.05 7.46
CA GLU A 238 6.36 -8.48 7.86
C GLU A 238 7.42 -7.77 7.01
N VAL A 239 8.43 -7.20 7.66
CA VAL A 239 9.53 -6.48 6.99
C VAL A 239 10.82 -7.29 7.13
N LEU A 240 11.32 -7.80 6.00
CA LEU A 240 12.58 -8.52 5.90
C LEU A 240 13.71 -7.53 5.63
N LYS A 241 14.66 -7.43 6.57
CA LYS A 241 15.64 -6.33 6.60
C LYS A 241 17.05 -6.74 6.18
N ASP A 242 17.41 -8.02 6.22
CA ASP A 242 18.76 -8.49 5.93
C ASP A 242 18.83 -9.38 4.68
N ALA A 243 20.02 -9.47 4.08
CA ALA A 243 20.25 -10.25 2.88
C ALA A 243 19.96 -11.75 3.09
N SER A 244 20.16 -12.29 4.31
CA SER A 244 19.89 -13.69 4.60
C SER A 244 18.39 -14.02 4.58
N SER A 245 17.52 -13.06 4.88
CA SER A 245 16.06 -13.23 4.78
C SER A 245 15.50 -12.84 3.41
N THR A 246 16.15 -11.92 2.67
CA THR A 246 15.65 -11.42 1.39
C THR A 246 16.22 -12.15 0.17
N ALA A 247 17.34 -12.89 0.28
CA ALA A 247 17.97 -13.57 -0.85
C ALA A 247 17.05 -14.55 -1.60
N ILE A 248 16.04 -15.11 -0.92
CA ILE A 248 15.04 -15.98 -1.54
C ILE A 248 14.18 -15.26 -2.58
N TYR A 249 14.09 -13.90 -2.51
CA TYR A 249 13.41 -13.06 -3.47
C TYR A 249 14.32 -12.58 -4.62
N GLY A 250 15.62 -12.93 -4.58
CA GLY A 250 16.60 -12.64 -5.62
C GLY A 250 16.69 -11.15 -5.91
N SER A 251 16.52 -10.78 -7.19
CA SER A 251 16.57 -9.40 -7.67
C SER A 251 15.57 -8.46 -7.00
N SER A 252 14.47 -9.01 -6.52
CA SER A 252 13.45 -8.23 -5.82
C SER A 252 13.80 -8.01 -4.34
N GLY A 253 14.85 -8.67 -3.80
CA GLY A 253 15.20 -8.63 -2.38
C GLY A 253 16.26 -7.60 -1.99
N ALA A 254 16.95 -6.95 -2.94
CA ALA A 254 18.11 -6.10 -2.66
C ALA A 254 17.79 -4.90 -1.76
N ASN A 255 16.67 -4.24 -1.97
CA ASN A 255 16.22 -3.08 -1.19
C ASN A 255 15.35 -3.46 0.01
N GLY A 256 15.31 -4.76 0.36
CA GLY A 256 14.43 -5.30 1.37
C GLY A 256 13.07 -5.72 0.80
N VAL A 257 12.35 -6.50 1.59
CA VAL A 257 11.04 -7.04 1.20
C VAL A 257 10.03 -6.77 2.29
N ILE A 258 8.88 -6.27 1.89
CA ILE A 258 7.72 -6.06 2.75
C ILE A 258 6.66 -7.07 2.34
N ILE A 259 6.41 -8.05 3.20
CA ILE A 259 5.40 -9.07 2.98
C ILE A 259 4.11 -8.60 3.62
N VAL A 260 3.03 -8.62 2.86
CA VAL A 260 1.69 -8.26 3.30
C VAL A 260 0.82 -9.50 3.25
N THR A 261 0.34 -9.90 4.40
CA THR A 261 -0.67 -10.96 4.51
C THR A 261 -2.04 -10.31 4.64
N THR A 262 -2.92 -10.64 3.72
CA THR A 262 -4.28 -10.08 3.75
C THR A 262 -5.22 -10.96 4.56
N LYS A 263 -6.29 -10.36 5.10
CA LYS A 263 -7.31 -11.07 5.88
C LYS A 263 -7.91 -12.22 5.08
N GLY A 264 -7.90 -13.39 5.70
CA GLY A 264 -8.59 -14.57 5.22
C GLY A 264 -9.87 -14.82 6.01
N SER A 265 -10.62 -15.84 5.63
CA SER A 265 -11.73 -16.28 6.43
C SER A 265 -11.35 -17.40 7.39
N LYS A 266 -12.00 -17.41 8.54
CA LYS A 266 -11.97 -18.53 9.51
C LYS A 266 -13.22 -19.37 9.32
N SER A 267 -13.17 -20.66 9.65
CA SER A 267 -14.38 -21.50 9.73
C SER A 267 -15.30 -20.96 10.83
N GLY A 268 -16.61 -20.99 10.60
CA GLY A 268 -17.60 -20.53 11.55
C GLY A 268 -18.72 -19.71 10.91
N LYS A 269 -19.62 -19.21 11.76
CA LYS A 269 -20.72 -18.35 11.30
C LYS A 269 -20.15 -17.08 10.65
N PRO A 270 -20.81 -16.56 9.59
CA PRO A 270 -20.41 -15.32 8.97
C PRO A 270 -20.33 -14.15 9.97
N VAL A 271 -19.21 -13.46 9.99
CA VAL A 271 -19.00 -12.25 10.78
C VAL A 271 -18.95 -11.06 9.84
N ILE A 272 -19.84 -10.11 10.04
CA ILE A 272 -19.90 -8.86 9.32
C ILE A 272 -19.18 -7.81 10.17
N LYS A 273 -18.22 -7.08 9.57
CA LYS A 273 -17.55 -5.94 10.19
C LYS A 273 -17.79 -4.70 9.36
N PHE A 274 -18.17 -3.62 10.01
CA PHE A 274 -18.26 -2.30 9.42
C PHE A 274 -17.32 -1.37 10.16
N ASN A 275 -16.46 -0.65 9.41
CA ASN A 275 -15.57 0.35 9.94
C ASN A 275 -15.81 1.65 9.18
N ALA A 276 -15.90 2.75 9.91
CA ALA A 276 -15.98 4.07 9.33
C ALA A 276 -15.14 5.04 10.17
N TYR A 277 -14.42 5.92 9.51
CA TYR A 277 -13.79 7.06 10.19
C TYR A 277 -13.86 8.31 9.34
N ALA A 278 -13.77 9.47 10.01
CA ALA A 278 -13.56 10.77 9.40
C ALA A 278 -12.46 11.49 10.17
N GLY A 279 -11.63 12.23 9.46
CA GLY A 279 -10.52 13.00 10.04
C GLY A 279 -10.26 14.26 9.23
N THR A 280 -9.59 15.22 9.84
CA THR A 280 -9.19 16.47 9.18
C THR A 280 -7.67 16.49 8.97
N THR A 281 -7.24 17.11 7.87
CA THR A 281 -5.84 17.37 7.55
C THR A 281 -5.62 18.87 7.50
N MET A 282 -4.60 19.36 8.21
CA MET A 282 -4.23 20.77 8.22
C MET A 282 -2.71 20.94 8.28
N GLY A 283 -2.22 22.08 7.83
CA GLY A 283 -0.79 22.42 7.93
C GLY A 283 -0.37 22.56 9.40
N ALA A 284 0.62 21.75 9.83
CA ALA A 284 1.10 21.79 11.22
C ALA A 284 1.94 23.05 11.52
N ARG A 285 2.72 23.51 10.55
CA ARG A 285 3.52 24.72 10.63
C ARG A 285 3.67 25.33 9.23
N VAL A 286 3.12 26.49 9.05
CA VAL A 286 3.30 27.29 7.84
C VAL A 286 4.09 28.54 8.23
N PRO A 287 5.19 28.86 7.53
CA PRO A 287 5.95 30.08 7.79
C PRO A 287 5.03 31.31 7.60
N ASN A 288 5.06 32.22 8.57
CA ASN A 288 4.36 33.50 8.41
C ASN A 288 5.09 34.36 7.39
N MET A 289 4.33 34.94 6.48
CA MET A 289 4.86 35.91 5.53
C MET A 289 5.28 37.21 6.25
N ARG A 290 6.32 37.84 5.73
CA ARG A 290 6.77 39.14 6.22
C ARG A 290 5.88 40.22 5.65
N THR A 291 5.13 40.92 6.48
CA THR A 291 4.17 41.99 6.11
C THR A 291 4.47 43.29 6.86
N GLY A 292 3.79 44.39 6.49
CA GLY A 292 3.87 45.69 7.16
C GLY A 292 5.28 46.26 7.21
N ASP A 293 5.60 46.93 8.31
CA ASP A 293 6.90 47.59 8.50
C ASP A 293 8.09 46.62 8.37
N SER A 294 7.91 45.37 8.75
CA SER A 294 8.93 44.33 8.61
C SER A 294 9.31 44.08 7.15
N TYR A 295 8.33 44.04 6.24
CA TYR A 295 8.56 43.90 4.81
C TYR A 295 9.17 45.19 4.23
N ILE A 296 8.61 46.37 4.56
CA ILE A 296 9.03 47.66 4.09
C ILE A 296 10.53 47.88 4.44
N ASN A 297 10.88 47.65 5.70
CA ASN A 297 12.26 47.80 6.16
C ASN A 297 13.21 46.83 5.47
N TYR A 298 12.80 45.59 5.29
CA TYR A 298 13.59 44.56 4.60
C TYR A 298 13.90 44.98 3.14
N ILE A 299 12.93 45.48 2.42
CA ILE A 299 13.11 45.92 1.03
C ILE A 299 14.00 47.20 1.03
N LYS A 300 13.74 48.21 1.88
CA LYS A 300 14.56 49.41 2.01
C LYS A 300 16.02 49.05 2.33
N ASP A 301 16.26 48.10 3.21
CA ASP A 301 17.59 47.64 3.56
C ASP A 301 18.33 47.02 2.36
N SER A 302 17.63 46.34 1.45
CA SER A 302 18.23 45.79 0.24
C SER A 302 18.65 46.85 -0.78
N TYR A 303 18.03 48.03 -0.74
CA TYR A 303 18.37 49.17 -1.61
C TYR A 303 19.42 50.12 -1.02
N LYS A 304 19.80 49.98 0.25
CA LYS A 304 20.88 50.82 0.89
C LYS A 304 22.18 50.85 0.09
N PRO A 305 22.70 49.76 -0.45
CA PRO A 305 23.92 49.78 -1.27
C PRO A 305 23.78 50.59 -2.56
N VAL A 306 22.58 50.76 -3.08
CA VAL A 306 22.27 51.51 -4.31
C VAL A 306 22.14 53.00 -4.02
N GLY A 307 21.91 53.40 -2.75
CA GLY A 307 21.88 54.78 -2.29
C GLY A 307 20.58 55.53 -2.56
N THR A 308 19.53 54.87 -3.11
CA THR A 308 18.21 55.51 -3.30
C THR A 308 17.40 55.49 -2.00
N THR A 309 16.69 56.62 -1.74
CA THR A 309 15.77 56.77 -0.62
C THR A 309 14.32 57.07 -1.10
N ASN A 310 14.14 57.19 -2.39
CA ASN A 310 12.79 57.39 -2.97
C ASN A 310 11.97 56.11 -2.89
N GLU A 311 10.86 56.17 -2.14
CA GLU A 311 9.99 55.00 -1.91
C GLU A 311 9.31 54.52 -3.20
N GLU A 312 8.89 55.40 -4.08
CA GLU A 312 8.31 55.01 -5.38
C GLU A 312 9.32 54.25 -6.23
N GLU A 313 10.59 54.66 -6.20
CA GLU A 313 11.65 53.96 -6.93
C GLU A 313 12.01 52.63 -6.28
N ILE A 314 12.07 52.54 -4.93
CA ILE A 314 12.37 51.35 -4.17
C ILE A 314 11.28 50.26 -4.36
N PHE A 315 10.02 50.68 -4.28
CA PHE A 315 8.91 49.72 -4.30
C PHE A 315 8.28 49.50 -5.70
N GLY A 316 8.52 50.46 -6.63
CA GLY A 316 7.97 50.35 -8.00
C GLY A 316 6.45 50.08 -8.00
N GLU A 317 6.01 49.08 -8.74
CA GLU A 317 4.60 48.68 -8.86
C GLU A 317 3.94 48.34 -7.50
N ARG A 318 4.74 48.03 -6.45
CA ARG A 318 4.22 47.68 -5.11
C ARG A 318 3.89 48.91 -4.25
N TYR A 319 4.29 50.11 -4.68
CA TYR A 319 4.19 51.33 -3.87
C TYR A 319 2.72 51.64 -3.52
N ASP A 320 1.83 51.61 -4.49
CA ASP A 320 0.40 51.88 -4.27
C ASP A 320 -0.27 50.83 -3.39
N ALA A 321 0.09 49.56 -3.56
CA ALA A 321 -0.42 48.46 -2.73
C ALA A 321 0.00 48.64 -1.26
N ILE A 322 1.25 49.07 -1.00
CA ILE A 322 1.76 49.38 0.36
C ILE A 322 1.01 50.57 0.95
N LYS A 323 0.85 51.64 0.19
CA LYS A 323 0.15 52.86 0.61
C LYS A 323 -1.31 52.60 0.94
N ASN A 324 -1.97 51.71 0.18
CA ASN A 324 -3.34 51.30 0.39
C ASN A 324 -3.52 50.18 1.43
N ASN A 325 -2.41 49.76 2.11
CA ASN A 325 -2.38 48.73 3.13
C ASN A 325 -2.96 47.38 2.64
N GLN A 326 -2.70 47.00 1.38
CA GLN A 326 -3.18 45.79 0.73
C GLN A 326 -2.26 44.60 1.04
N TRP A 327 -2.15 44.22 2.30
CA TRP A 327 -1.34 43.09 2.75
C TRP A 327 -2.10 41.79 2.62
N VAL A 328 -1.45 40.73 2.10
CA VAL A 328 -2.02 39.40 1.93
C VAL A 328 -1.07 38.36 2.56
N ASN A 329 -1.63 37.46 3.36
CA ASN A 329 -0.94 36.24 3.76
C ASN A 329 -1.34 35.12 2.81
N TRP A 330 -0.59 34.95 1.73
CA TRP A 330 -0.88 33.94 0.70
C TRP A 330 -0.91 32.52 1.26
N GLY A 331 -0.19 32.23 2.35
CA GLY A 331 -0.26 30.93 3.01
C GLY A 331 -1.67 30.61 3.52
N ASP A 332 -2.35 31.61 4.08
CA ASP A 332 -3.72 31.44 4.60
C ASP A 332 -4.76 31.37 3.44
N GLU A 333 -4.48 32.04 2.30
CA GLU A 333 -5.36 32.02 1.13
C GLU A 333 -5.36 30.67 0.41
N VAL A 334 -4.22 29.96 0.37
CA VAL A 334 -4.08 28.72 -0.38
C VAL A 334 -4.33 27.46 0.46
N LEU A 335 -4.38 27.59 1.79
CA LEU A 335 -4.51 26.45 2.70
C LEU A 335 -5.90 26.39 3.33
N HIS A 336 -6.52 25.24 3.22
CA HIS A 336 -7.82 24.93 3.80
C HIS A 336 -7.71 23.71 4.73
N THR A 337 -8.78 23.45 5.47
CA THR A 337 -8.86 22.20 6.23
C THR A 337 -9.34 21.09 5.31
N GLY A 338 -8.48 20.12 5.06
CA GLY A 338 -8.80 18.91 4.32
C GLY A 338 -9.69 17.96 5.11
N LEU A 339 -10.45 17.12 4.41
CA LEU A 339 -11.32 16.09 5.00
C LEU A 339 -10.97 14.73 4.44
N LYS A 340 -10.78 13.77 5.33
CA LYS A 340 -10.51 12.37 4.98
C LYS A 340 -11.61 11.49 5.54
N GLN A 341 -12.19 10.63 4.70
CA GLN A 341 -13.25 9.71 5.08
C GLN A 341 -12.94 8.30 4.53
N ASN A 342 -13.23 7.28 5.31
CA ASN A 342 -13.14 5.89 4.88
C ASN A 342 -14.32 5.11 5.40
N TYR A 343 -14.89 4.27 4.55
CA TYR A 343 -15.98 3.35 4.86
C TYR A 343 -15.61 1.98 4.35
N SER A 344 -15.65 0.99 5.22
CA SER A 344 -15.27 -0.40 4.92
C SER A 344 -16.31 -1.35 5.48
N ILE A 345 -16.80 -2.25 4.66
CA ILE A 345 -17.61 -3.39 5.08
C ILE A 345 -16.93 -4.68 4.66
N SER A 346 -16.86 -5.65 5.55
CA SER A 346 -16.34 -6.97 5.23
C SER A 346 -17.19 -8.08 5.83
N VAL A 347 -17.21 -9.20 5.14
CA VAL A 347 -17.88 -10.41 5.57
C VAL A 347 -16.88 -11.57 5.49
N ALA A 348 -16.67 -12.27 6.59
CA ALA A 348 -15.79 -13.42 6.68
C ALA A 348 -16.54 -14.60 7.33
N GLY A 349 -16.47 -15.77 6.73
CA GLY A 349 -17.12 -16.96 7.28
C GLY A 349 -16.96 -18.18 6.38
N GLY A 350 -17.55 -19.28 6.79
CA GLY A 350 -17.53 -20.50 6.00
C GLY A 350 -17.60 -21.76 6.84
N THR A 351 -17.51 -22.89 6.17
CA THR A 351 -17.41 -24.21 6.77
C THR A 351 -15.95 -24.59 7.04
N GLU A 352 -15.72 -25.78 7.59
CA GLU A 352 -14.33 -26.31 7.70
C GLU A 352 -13.68 -26.47 6.32
N LYS A 353 -14.46 -26.80 5.28
CA LYS A 353 -13.96 -27.04 3.92
C LYS A 353 -13.93 -25.82 3.02
N THR A 354 -14.89 -24.91 3.15
CA THR A 354 -14.99 -23.71 2.32
C THR A 354 -14.94 -22.49 3.19
N LYS A 355 -13.98 -21.62 2.96
CA LYS A 355 -13.80 -20.35 3.68
C LYS A 355 -13.86 -19.22 2.68
N ALA A 356 -14.64 -18.19 2.99
CA ALA A 356 -14.79 -17.03 2.12
C ALA A 356 -14.61 -15.71 2.88
N TYR A 357 -13.96 -14.76 2.23
CA TYR A 357 -13.82 -13.38 2.67
C TYR A 357 -14.26 -12.45 1.55
N PHE A 358 -15.03 -11.44 1.87
CA PHE A 358 -15.45 -10.40 0.96
C PHE A 358 -15.31 -9.04 1.64
N SER A 359 -14.84 -8.02 0.91
CA SER A 359 -14.84 -6.64 1.40
C SER A 359 -15.18 -5.65 0.30
N LEU A 360 -15.79 -4.54 0.71
CA LEU A 360 -15.99 -3.32 -0.07
C LEU A 360 -15.45 -2.15 0.74
N ASN A 361 -14.68 -1.28 0.08
CA ASN A 361 -14.09 -0.11 0.72
C ASN A 361 -14.28 1.12 -0.18
N TYR A 362 -14.58 2.25 0.45
CA TYR A 362 -14.61 3.58 -0.15
C TYR A 362 -13.76 4.52 0.67
N THR A 363 -12.88 5.25 0.01
CA THR A 363 -12.05 6.31 0.61
C THR A 363 -12.26 7.58 -0.19
N ASP A 364 -12.48 8.70 0.51
CA ASP A 364 -12.54 10.04 -0.04
C ASP A 364 -11.60 10.94 0.78
N GLU A 365 -10.61 11.49 0.13
CA GLU A 365 -9.62 12.37 0.74
C GLU A 365 -9.60 13.69 -0.03
N LYS A 366 -9.87 14.77 0.67
CA LYS A 366 -9.64 16.15 0.21
C LYS A 366 -8.40 16.65 0.93
N SER A 367 -7.44 17.17 0.20
CA SER A 367 -6.22 17.71 0.79
C SER A 367 -6.45 19.09 1.40
N MET A 368 -5.40 19.72 1.85
CA MET A 368 -5.44 21.11 2.31
C MET A 368 -5.42 22.12 1.16
N TYR A 369 -5.33 21.68 -0.09
CA TYR A 369 -5.39 22.53 -1.29
C TYR A 369 -6.74 22.39 -1.98
N GLU A 370 -7.28 23.50 -2.52
CA GLU A 370 -8.51 23.46 -3.29
C GLU A 370 -8.31 22.59 -4.55
N ASN A 371 -9.38 21.90 -4.98
CA ASN A 371 -9.35 21.01 -6.15
C ASN A 371 -8.26 19.90 -6.15
N ASP A 372 -7.75 19.55 -4.99
CA ASP A 372 -6.82 18.42 -4.77
C ASP A 372 -7.54 17.36 -3.95
N ASP A 373 -8.03 16.31 -4.63
CA ASP A 373 -8.85 15.26 -4.03
C ASP A 373 -8.49 13.87 -4.59
N TYR A 374 -8.73 12.83 -3.78
CA TYR A 374 -8.50 11.44 -4.13
C TYR A 374 -9.63 10.54 -3.65
N LYS A 375 -10.28 9.85 -4.60
CA LYS A 375 -11.36 8.90 -4.32
C LYS A 375 -10.98 7.51 -4.77
N VAL A 376 -11.17 6.51 -3.91
CA VAL A 376 -10.88 5.11 -4.20
C VAL A 376 -12.05 4.23 -3.82
N TYR A 377 -12.43 3.37 -4.74
CA TYR A 377 -13.34 2.25 -4.54
C TYR A 377 -12.54 0.98 -4.66
N SER A 378 -12.59 0.09 -3.69
CA SER A 378 -11.93 -1.20 -3.78
C SER A 378 -12.81 -2.34 -3.27
N THR A 379 -12.63 -3.50 -3.86
CA THR A 379 -13.30 -4.73 -3.46
C THR A 379 -12.31 -5.87 -3.44
N ARG A 380 -12.54 -6.81 -2.55
CA ARG A 380 -11.74 -8.03 -2.46
C ARG A 380 -12.61 -9.23 -2.19
N VAL A 381 -12.31 -10.34 -2.89
CA VAL A 381 -12.94 -11.64 -2.72
C VAL A 381 -11.83 -12.67 -2.54
N ARG A 382 -11.89 -13.45 -1.48
CA ARG A 382 -11.01 -14.60 -1.27
C ARG A 382 -11.84 -15.83 -0.94
N ILE A 383 -11.54 -16.92 -1.60
CA ILE A 383 -12.18 -18.22 -1.35
C ILE A 383 -11.06 -19.24 -1.22
N ASP A 384 -11.02 -19.97 -0.10
CA ASP A 384 -10.14 -21.10 0.14
C ASP A 384 -11.00 -22.36 0.30
N GLN A 385 -10.74 -23.39 -0.50
CA GLN A 385 -11.51 -24.64 -0.59
C GLN A 385 -10.63 -25.84 -0.27
N GLU A 386 -10.98 -26.62 0.73
CA GLU A 386 -10.48 -27.99 0.90
C GLU A 386 -11.31 -28.91 0.00
N ILE A 387 -10.71 -29.36 -1.11
CA ILE A 387 -11.36 -30.28 -2.05
C ILE A 387 -11.47 -31.66 -1.40
N ASN A 388 -10.38 -32.10 -0.79
CA ASN A 388 -10.30 -33.31 0.01
C ASN A 388 -9.10 -33.24 0.98
N LYS A 389 -8.85 -34.30 1.78
CA LYS A 389 -7.79 -34.35 2.80
C LYS A 389 -6.36 -34.06 2.28
N TRP A 390 -6.14 -34.12 0.99
CA TRP A 390 -4.82 -33.98 0.36
C TRP A 390 -4.79 -32.94 -0.76
N MET A 391 -5.90 -32.26 -1.02
CA MET A 391 -5.97 -31.25 -2.08
C MET A 391 -6.75 -30.00 -1.61
N ASN A 392 -6.08 -28.84 -1.69
CA ASN A 392 -6.66 -27.52 -1.42
C ASN A 392 -6.56 -26.65 -2.68
N ALA A 393 -7.50 -25.76 -2.87
CA ALA A 393 -7.47 -24.72 -3.89
C ALA A 393 -7.90 -23.39 -3.28
N GLY A 394 -7.42 -22.30 -3.84
CA GLY A 394 -7.88 -20.98 -3.43
C GLY A 394 -7.74 -19.96 -4.53
N ILE A 395 -8.55 -18.93 -4.42
CA ILE A 395 -8.50 -17.75 -5.28
C ILE A 395 -8.66 -16.49 -4.44
N ASN A 396 -7.88 -15.48 -4.76
CA ASN A 396 -7.95 -14.15 -4.19
C ASN A 396 -8.03 -13.14 -5.34
N VAL A 397 -9.09 -12.36 -5.39
CA VAL A 397 -9.33 -11.34 -6.40
C VAL A 397 -9.46 -10.00 -5.70
N GLN A 398 -8.75 -9.02 -6.17
CA GLN A 398 -8.86 -7.64 -5.72
C GLN A 398 -9.04 -6.73 -6.93
N ALA A 399 -9.94 -5.78 -6.83
CA ALA A 399 -10.11 -4.73 -7.82
C ALA A 399 -10.20 -3.38 -7.13
N SER A 400 -9.65 -2.36 -7.79
CA SER A 400 -9.74 -0.97 -7.33
C SER A 400 -9.93 -0.02 -8.50
N PHE A 401 -10.67 1.05 -8.25
CA PHE A 401 -10.81 2.18 -9.15
C PHE A 401 -10.54 3.46 -8.37
N SER A 402 -9.68 4.33 -8.91
CA SER A 402 -9.34 5.60 -8.29
C SER A 402 -9.53 6.77 -9.25
N ASN A 403 -9.87 7.91 -8.67
CA ASN A 403 -9.94 9.20 -9.34
C ASN A 403 -9.19 10.22 -8.49
N LYS A 404 -8.16 10.85 -9.06
CA LYS A 404 -7.30 11.82 -8.38
C LYS A 404 -7.28 13.12 -9.16
N ASN A 405 -7.60 14.23 -8.49
CA ASN A 405 -7.25 15.57 -8.94
C ASN A 405 -6.01 16.04 -8.16
N SER A 406 -5.09 16.71 -8.80
CA SER A 406 -3.83 17.13 -8.17
C SER A 406 -3.53 18.60 -8.43
N ARG A 407 -2.94 19.24 -7.43
CA ARG A 407 -2.33 20.56 -7.49
C ARG A 407 -0.84 20.48 -7.18
N ASN A 408 -0.02 21.21 -7.90
CA ASN A 408 1.42 21.20 -7.72
C ASN A 408 1.94 22.55 -7.24
N ALA A 409 2.87 22.51 -6.27
CA ALA A 409 3.64 23.68 -5.80
C ALA A 409 2.78 24.86 -5.29
N VAL A 410 1.54 24.64 -4.84
CA VAL A 410 0.62 25.73 -4.42
C VAL A 410 1.19 26.50 -3.24
N LEU A 411 1.61 25.79 -2.17
CA LEU A 411 2.21 26.45 -0.99
C LEU A 411 3.55 27.11 -1.33
N GLU A 412 4.38 26.46 -2.16
CA GLU A 412 5.63 27.05 -2.60
C GLU A 412 5.43 28.38 -3.29
N ARG A 413 4.48 28.45 -4.27
CA ARG A 413 4.11 29.68 -4.96
C ARG A 413 3.65 30.77 -3.99
N ALA A 414 2.79 30.40 -3.03
CA ALA A 414 2.26 31.30 -2.01
C ALA A 414 3.39 31.89 -1.14
N LEU A 415 4.34 31.06 -0.69
CA LEU A 415 5.45 31.49 0.17
C LEU A 415 6.48 32.35 -0.58
N PHE A 416 6.60 32.21 -1.90
CA PHE A 416 7.49 33.06 -2.72
C PHE A 416 6.77 34.29 -3.30
N ALA A 417 5.46 34.37 -3.21
CA ALA A 417 4.71 35.52 -3.73
C ALA A 417 4.96 36.79 -2.90
N THR A 418 4.88 37.93 -3.56
CA THR A 418 4.89 39.23 -2.87
C THR A 418 3.68 39.32 -1.94
N PRO A 419 3.85 39.62 -0.63
CA PRO A 419 2.76 39.63 0.35
C PRO A 419 1.86 40.87 0.24
N LEU A 420 1.52 41.25 -0.96
CA LEU A 420 0.77 42.46 -1.30
C LEU A 420 -0.22 42.16 -2.44
N GLY A 421 -1.29 42.95 -2.50
CA GLY A 421 -2.25 42.97 -3.61
C GLY A 421 -3.67 42.64 -3.20
N VAL A 422 -4.51 42.40 -4.21
CA VAL A 422 -5.93 42.07 -4.07
C VAL A 422 -6.16 40.66 -4.66
N PRO A 423 -6.42 39.63 -3.85
CA PRO A 423 -6.58 38.26 -4.33
C PRO A 423 -7.77 38.05 -5.24
N TYR A 424 -8.88 38.78 -5.01
CA TYR A 424 -10.15 38.59 -5.68
C TYR A 424 -10.69 39.91 -6.24
N ASN A 425 -11.35 39.84 -7.39
CA ASN A 425 -12.10 40.95 -7.96
C ASN A 425 -13.39 41.20 -7.14
N GLU A 426 -14.08 42.33 -7.42
CA GLU A 426 -15.34 42.70 -6.76
C GLU A 426 -16.47 41.66 -6.96
N ASP A 427 -16.43 40.90 -8.07
CA ASP A 427 -17.36 39.82 -8.37
C ASP A 427 -17.01 38.48 -7.73
N GLY A 428 -15.90 38.44 -6.96
CA GLY A 428 -15.40 37.23 -6.29
C GLY A 428 -14.54 36.35 -7.18
N SER A 429 -14.30 36.69 -8.44
CA SER A 429 -13.34 35.96 -9.30
C SER A 429 -11.87 36.23 -8.85
N ILE A 430 -10.98 35.28 -9.14
CA ILE A 430 -9.56 35.41 -8.81
C ILE A 430 -8.92 36.44 -9.74
N THR A 431 -8.15 37.39 -9.19
CA THR A 431 -7.37 38.34 -10.00
C THR A 431 -6.21 37.62 -10.68
N GLU A 432 -5.92 37.92 -11.93
CA GLU A 432 -4.72 37.33 -12.61
C GLU A 432 -3.42 37.87 -11.97
N PHE A 433 -3.35 39.17 -11.72
CA PHE A 433 -2.22 39.86 -11.07
C PHE A 433 -2.72 40.67 -9.87
N PRO A 434 -2.39 40.26 -8.65
CA PRO A 434 -2.92 40.86 -7.42
C PRO A 434 -2.48 42.32 -7.20
N ILE A 435 -1.29 42.70 -7.69
CA ILE A 435 -0.74 44.04 -7.56
C ILE A 435 -1.20 44.88 -8.73
N PRO A 436 -1.99 45.94 -8.52
CA PRO A 436 -2.51 46.79 -9.60
C PRO A 436 -1.36 47.35 -10.46
N GLY A 437 -1.49 47.18 -11.78
CA GLY A 437 -0.47 47.62 -12.74
C GLY A 437 0.72 46.71 -12.95
N SER A 438 0.85 45.66 -12.15
CA SER A 438 1.86 44.63 -12.35
C SER A 438 1.39 43.56 -13.36
N SER A 439 2.33 43.05 -14.13
CA SER A 439 2.16 41.88 -14.99
C SER A 439 3.24 40.81 -14.77
N SER A 440 3.96 40.92 -13.66
CA SER A 440 5.13 40.06 -13.38
C SER A 440 4.89 39.01 -12.29
N ASP A 441 4.00 39.33 -11.33
CA ASP A 441 3.71 38.48 -10.17
C ASP A 441 2.27 37.94 -10.25
N PRO A 442 2.04 36.76 -10.90
CA PRO A 442 0.71 36.18 -10.99
C PRO A 442 0.16 35.77 -9.63
N ASN A 443 -1.17 35.78 -9.52
CA ASN A 443 -1.86 35.32 -8.32
C ASN A 443 -1.55 33.84 -8.03
N PRO A 444 -1.05 33.50 -6.83
CA PRO A 444 -0.83 32.09 -6.44
C PRO A 444 -2.07 31.18 -6.59
N LEU A 445 -3.27 31.78 -6.52
CA LEU A 445 -4.57 31.11 -6.69
C LEU A 445 -4.99 30.94 -8.17
N ALA A 446 -4.24 31.44 -9.15
CA ALA A 446 -4.67 31.48 -10.55
C ALA A 446 -5.13 30.13 -11.11
N ASP A 447 -4.49 29.04 -10.67
CA ASP A 447 -4.85 27.67 -11.06
C ASP A 447 -6.19 27.18 -10.46
N GLU A 448 -6.77 27.90 -9.48
CA GLU A 448 -8.04 27.54 -8.86
C GLU A 448 -9.27 28.11 -9.61
N GLN A 449 -9.04 29.00 -10.55
CA GLN A 449 -10.10 29.50 -11.41
C GLN A 449 -10.66 28.39 -12.29
N ASP A 450 -11.98 28.31 -12.40
CA ASP A 450 -12.65 27.29 -13.19
C ASP A 450 -12.22 27.29 -14.67
N GLY A 451 -11.94 26.09 -15.19
CA GLY A 451 -11.55 25.91 -16.59
C GLY A 451 -10.10 26.28 -16.93
N VAL A 452 -9.34 26.85 -15.99
CA VAL A 452 -7.97 27.32 -16.26
C VAL A 452 -6.93 26.22 -16.07
N TYR A 453 -7.08 25.40 -15.05
CA TYR A 453 -6.15 24.30 -14.75
C TYR A 453 -6.87 23.01 -14.40
N LYS A 454 -6.41 21.90 -14.98
CA LYS A 454 -6.88 20.57 -14.59
C LYS A 454 -5.74 19.55 -14.66
N ASN A 455 -5.54 18.80 -13.58
CA ASN A 455 -4.63 17.64 -13.55
C ASN A 455 -5.39 16.47 -12.92
N ASN A 456 -5.82 15.53 -13.74
CA ASN A 456 -6.70 14.45 -13.32
C ASN A 456 -6.17 13.09 -13.78
N THR A 457 -6.06 12.15 -12.84
CA THR A 457 -5.70 10.75 -13.11
C THR A 457 -6.83 9.84 -12.69
N LYS A 458 -7.30 9.01 -13.62
CA LYS A 458 -8.22 7.89 -13.34
C LYS A 458 -7.47 6.58 -13.55
N ALA A 459 -7.52 5.68 -12.57
CA ALA A 459 -6.85 4.40 -12.68
C ALA A 459 -7.76 3.26 -12.21
N GLY A 460 -7.78 2.18 -12.99
CA GLY A 460 -8.39 0.91 -12.65
C GLY A 460 -7.31 -0.15 -12.50
N ARG A 461 -7.39 -1.00 -11.49
CA ARG A 461 -6.48 -2.09 -11.24
C ARG A 461 -7.24 -3.33 -10.82
N ALA A 462 -6.80 -4.48 -11.34
CA ALA A 462 -7.28 -5.78 -10.91
C ALA A 462 -6.09 -6.69 -10.61
N TYR A 463 -6.17 -7.43 -9.54
CA TYR A 463 -5.17 -8.41 -9.13
C TYR A 463 -5.87 -9.74 -8.86
N VAL A 464 -5.29 -10.83 -9.34
CA VAL A 464 -5.80 -12.19 -9.14
C VAL A 464 -4.62 -13.06 -8.69
N ASP A 465 -4.83 -13.82 -7.65
CA ASP A 465 -3.94 -14.90 -7.22
C ASP A 465 -4.76 -16.18 -7.03
N ALA A 466 -4.30 -17.26 -7.62
CA ALA A 466 -4.94 -18.57 -7.53
C ALA A 466 -3.91 -19.65 -7.24
N TYR A 467 -4.28 -20.62 -6.41
CA TYR A 467 -3.41 -21.75 -6.11
C TYR A 467 -4.13 -23.08 -6.07
N LEU A 468 -3.36 -24.12 -6.37
CA LEU A 468 -3.72 -25.51 -6.14
C LEU A 468 -2.60 -26.16 -5.32
N GLU A 469 -2.93 -26.74 -4.17
CA GLU A 469 -1.98 -27.39 -3.27
C GLU A 469 -2.33 -28.85 -3.09
N TRP A 470 -1.36 -29.72 -3.34
CA TRP A 470 -1.46 -31.15 -3.17
C TRP A 470 -0.56 -31.61 -2.01
N LYS A 471 -1.14 -32.34 -1.04
CA LYS A 471 -0.50 -32.85 0.18
C LYS A 471 -0.59 -34.38 0.21
N PRO A 472 0.29 -35.09 -0.51
CA PRO A 472 0.23 -36.57 -0.60
C PRO A 472 0.56 -37.30 0.72
N GLY A 473 0.90 -36.56 1.76
CA GLY A 473 1.27 -37.09 3.07
C GLY A 473 2.78 -37.09 3.33
N LYS A 474 3.19 -37.64 4.49
CA LYS A 474 4.59 -37.71 4.93
C LYS A 474 5.33 -36.35 4.91
N GLY A 475 4.63 -35.26 5.17
CA GLY A 475 5.22 -33.92 5.22
C GLY A 475 5.50 -33.27 3.86
N LEU A 476 5.11 -33.89 2.73
CA LEU A 476 5.27 -33.33 1.40
C LEU A 476 4.05 -32.46 1.02
N ALA A 477 4.30 -31.28 0.48
CA ALA A 477 3.31 -30.42 -0.15
C ALA A 477 3.83 -29.92 -1.49
N VAL A 478 2.99 -29.90 -2.50
CA VAL A 478 3.25 -29.34 -3.82
C VAL A 478 2.19 -28.30 -4.10
N LYS A 479 2.60 -27.02 -4.27
CA LYS A 479 1.70 -25.91 -4.55
C LYS A 479 2.01 -25.35 -5.93
N LEU A 480 1.02 -25.26 -6.78
CA LEU A 480 1.02 -24.48 -8.02
C LEU A 480 0.35 -23.16 -7.70
N GLN A 481 1.02 -22.04 -7.99
CA GLN A 481 0.49 -20.69 -7.76
C GLN A 481 0.64 -19.85 -9.01
N LEU A 482 -0.45 -19.18 -9.40
CA LEU A 482 -0.51 -18.25 -10.51
C LEU A 482 -1.09 -16.92 -10.00
N GLY A 483 -0.29 -15.87 -10.07
CA GLY A 483 -0.74 -14.52 -9.76
C GLY A 483 -0.58 -13.62 -10.97
N GLY A 484 -1.43 -12.60 -11.06
CA GLY A 484 -1.31 -11.61 -12.11
C GLY A 484 -2.06 -10.33 -11.78
N SER A 485 -1.68 -9.26 -12.43
CA SER A 485 -2.39 -7.99 -12.35
C SER A 485 -2.60 -7.36 -13.72
N TYR A 486 -3.69 -6.64 -13.83
CA TYR A 486 -3.99 -5.74 -14.93
C TYR A 486 -4.18 -4.34 -14.38
N SER A 487 -3.60 -3.36 -15.05
CA SER A 487 -3.76 -1.95 -14.70
C SER A 487 -4.03 -1.12 -15.95
N GLN A 488 -4.91 -0.16 -15.82
CA GLN A 488 -5.17 0.86 -16.84
C GLN A 488 -5.26 2.21 -16.15
N SER A 489 -4.55 3.20 -16.67
CA SER A 489 -4.64 4.57 -16.19
C SER A 489 -4.73 5.55 -17.34
N ARG A 490 -5.50 6.62 -17.11
CA ARG A 490 -5.52 7.81 -17.94
C ARG A 490 -5.17 9.00 -17.07
N ALA A 491 -4.03 9.61 -17.33
CA ALA A 491 -3.63 10.91 -16.79
C ALA A 491 -3.89 11.98 -17.83
N GLY A 492 -4.47 13.10 -17.43
CA GLY A 492 -4.67 14.27 -18.28
C GLY A 492 -4.29 15.52 -17.53
N LYS A 493 -3.53 16.40 -18.14
CA LYS A 493 -3.15 17.69 -17.59
C LYS A 493 -3.45 18.80 -18.61
N PHE A 494 -4.02 19.87 -18.13
CA PHE A 494 -4.35 21.05 -18.90
C PHE A 494 -3.90 22.29 -18.16
N MET A 495 -3.26 23.20 -18.86
CA MET A 495 -2.91 24.55 -18.43
C MET A 495 -3.42 25.54 -19.46
N GLY A 496 -4.44 26.32 -19.12
CA GLY A 496 -4.99 27.39 -19.95
C GLY A 496 -4.20 28.69 -19.79
N GLU A 497 -4.57 29.70 -20.60
CA GLU A 497 -3.91 31.02 -20.64
C GLU A 497 -3.89 31.73 -19.27
N GLY A 498 -4.94 31.61 -18.46
CA GLY A 498 -5.03 32.18 -17.13
C GLY A 498 -4.29 31.38 -16.03
N SER A 499 -3.61 30.28 -16.34
CA SER A 499 -2.91 29.51 -15.32
C SER A 499 -1.63 30.21 -14.83
N TYR A 500 -1.25 29.94 -13.57
CA TYR A 500 -0.10 30.59 -12.92
C TYR A 500 1.18 30.55 -13.77
N ASN A 501 1.57 29.40 -14.30
CA ASN A 501 2.81 29.26 -15.05
C ASN A 501 2.75 29.94 -16.44
N VAL A 502 1.59 30.01 -17.05
CA VAL A 502 1.39 30.71 -18.32
C VAL A 502 1.42 32.21 -18.08
N LEU A 503 0.70 32.73 -17.09
CA LEU A 503 0.74 34.15 -16.70
C LEU A 503 2.18 34.60 -16.32
N LYS A 504 2.96 33.72 -15.68
CA LYS A 504 4.38 33.97 -15.34
C LYS A 504 5.32 33.92 -16.57
N GLY A 505 4.83 33.53 -17.73
CA GLY A 505 5.65 33.35 -18.93
C GLY A 505 6.62 32.16 -18.87
N SER A 506 6.43 31.23 -17.92
CA SER A 506 7.28 30.03 -17.77
C SER A 506 6.95 28.96 -18.79
N THR A 507 5.73 28.95 -19.32
CA THR A 507 5.25 28.03 -20.35
C THR A 507 4.13 28.67 -21.16
N VAL A 508 3.73 28.05 -22.26
CA VAL A 508 2.52 28.40 -23.03
C VAL A 508 1.35 27.55 -22.54
N ALA A 509 0.14 27.93 -22.92
CA ALA A 509 -1.05 27.10 -22.66
C ALA A 509 -0.88 25.74 -23.36
N TYR A 510 -1.24 24.64 -22.70
CA TYR A 510 -1.11 23.31 -23.27
C TYR A 510 -2.09 22.30 -22.66
N GLY A 511 -2.33 21.25 -23.42
CA GLY A 511 -2.98 20.03 -22.94
C GLY A 511 -2.13 18.81 -23.19
N GLU A 512 -2.14 17.86 -22.29
CA GLU A 512 -1.50 16.58 -22.46
C GLU A 512 -2.34 15.45 -21.88
N ALA A 513 -2.25 14.26 -22.47
CA ALA A 513 -2.88 13.07 -21.94
C ALA A 513 -1.98 11.84 -22.14
N THR A 514 -1.90 11.03 -21.10
CA THR A 514 -1.21 9.75 -21.12
C THR A 514 -2.20 8.63 -20.82
N ASN A 515 -2.27 7.64 -21.71
CA ASN A 515 -2.98 6.39 -21.45
C ASN A 515 -1.96 5.28 -21.30
N LYS A 516 -1.99 4.61 -20.14
CA LYS A 516 -1.07 3.53 -19.83
C LYS A 516 -1.85 2.27 -19.48
N THR A 517 -1.47 1.15 -20.12
CA THR A 517 -2.00 -0.17 -19.81
C THR A 517 -0.83 -1.07 -19.43
N GLY A 518 -0.98 -1.82 -18.37
CA GLY A 518 0.02 -2.77 -17.91
C GLY A 518 -0.60 -4.08 -17.49
N TYR A 519 0.09 -5.17 -17.73
CA TYR A 519 -0.24 -6.43 -17.14
C TYR A 519 1.02 -7.22 -16.79
N ASN A 520 0.93 -7.97 -15.71
CA ASN A 520 1.97 -8.91 -15.33
C ASN A 520 1.35 -10.22 -14.88
N TYR A 521 2.15 -11.27 -14.96
CA TYR A 521 1.82 -12.53 -14.34
C TYR A 521 3.08 -13.22 -13.82
N LYS A 522 2.90 -14.01 -12.80
CA LYS A 522 3.93 -14.85 -12.19
C LYS A 522 3.36 -16.23 -11.95
N TRP A 523 4.08 -17.25 -12.39
CA TRP A 523 3.79 -18.65 -12.13
C TRP A 523 4.87 -19.25 -11.26
N GLU A 524 4.47 -19.96 -10.22
CA GLU A 524 5.39 -20.65 -9.32
C GLU A 524 4.94 -22.10 -9.07
N ASN A 525 5.89 -23.02 -9.09
CA ASN A 525 5.72 -24.37 -8.60
C ASN A 525 6.58 -24.50 -7.34
N ILE A 526 5.93 -24.78 -6.21
CA ILE A 526 6.55 -24.80 -4.89
C ILE A 526 6.44 -26.22 -4.35
N VAL A 527 7.56 -26.85 -4.04
CA VAL A 527 7.63 -28.15 -3.40
C VAL A 527 8.20 -27.96 -2.01
N THR A 528 7.47 -28.35 -0.99
CA THR A 528 7.92 -28.26 0.42
C THR A 528 7.86 -29.62 1.07
N TYR A 529 8.95 -30.01 1.69
CA TYR A 529 9.01 -31.16 2.60
C TYR A 529 9.27 -30.67 4.01
N HIS A 530 8.41 -31.02 4.95
CA HIS A 530 8.56 -30.69 6.37
C HIS A 530 8.38 -31.93 7.22
N ASN A 531 9.32 -32.18 8.12
CA ASN A 531 9.23 -33.28 9.07
C ASN A 531 10.00 -32.98 10.34
N THR A 532 9.50 -33.50 11.46
CA THR A 532 10.17 -33.47 12.77
C THR A 532 10.59 -34.89 13.14
N PHE A 533 11.91 -35.17 13.16
CA PHE A 533 12.48 -36.43 13.52
C PHE A 533 12.82 -36.46 15.02
N ASN A 534 12.54 -37.57 15.68
CA ASN A 534 12.87 -37.80 17.09
C ASN A 534 12.40 -36.67 18.05
N LYS A 535 11.39 -35.88 17.68
CA LYS A 535 10.86 -34.70 18.39
C LYS A 535 11.83 -33.51 18.52
N ASP A 536 13.10 -33.68 18.22
CA ASP A 536 14.18 -32.71 18.44
C ASP A 536 14.70 -32.08 17.14
N HIS A 537 14.52 -32.74 16.00
CA HIS A 537 15.11 -32.34 14.71
C HIS A 537 13.98 -31.90 13.77
N ASP A 538 13.80 -30.63 13.63
CA ASP A 538 12.81 -30.04 12.70
C ASP A 538 13.50 -29.64 11.40
N LEU A 539 13.06 -30.22 10.28
CA LEU A 539 13.63 -30.00 8.96
C LEU A 539 12.54 -29.53 7.98
N THR A 540 12.78 -28.41 7.32
CA THR A 540 11.98 -27.96 6.18
C THR A 540 12.88 -27.75 4.97
N VAL A 541 12.56 -28.39 3.86
CA VAL A 541 13.22 -28.21 2.56
C VAL A 541 12.21 -27.67 1.56
N THR A 542 12.54 -26.57 0.88
CA THR A 542 11.67 -25.95 -0.12
C THR A 542 12.42 -25.80 -1.44
N GLY A 543 11.81 -26.26 -2.53
CA GLY A 543 12.24 -26.02 -3.90
C GLY A 543 11.18 -25.20 -4.66
N VAL A 544 11.60 -24.21 -5.42
CA VAL A 544 10.66 -23.37 -6.21
C VAL A 544 11.19 -23.17 -7.62
N THR A 545 10.31 -23.25 -8.60
CA THR A 545 10.55 -22.72 -9.94
C THR A 545 9.60 -21.56 -10.16
N SER A 546 10.10 -20.45 -10.72
CA SER A 546 9.30 -19.23 -10.93
C SER A 546 9.52 -18.68 -12.33
N TRP A 547 8.43 -18.19 -12.95
CA TRP A 547 8.43 -17.44 -14.19
C TRP A 547 7.62 -16.18 -13.99
N ASN A 548 8.16 -15.07 -14.46
CA ASN A 548 7.48 -13.78 -14.43
C ASN A 548 7.51 -13.11 -15.79
N TYR A 549 6.45 -12.41 -16.09
CA TYR A 549 6.27 -11.62 -17.29
C TYR A 549 5.66 -10.27 -16.92
N ASN A 550 6.23 -9.20 -17.45
CA ASN A 550 5.72 -7.85 -17.31
C ASN A 550 5.62 -7.19 -18.68
N GLN A 551 4.54 -6.47 -18.93
CA GLN A 551 4.34 -5.69 -20.14
C GLN A 551 3.62 -4.40 -19.77
N SER A 552 4.03 -3.30 -20.42
CA SER A 552 3.28 -2.04 -20.38
C SER A 552 3.28 -1.36 -21.73
N GLU A 553 2.16 -0.72 -22.05
CA GLU A 553 1.96 0.12 -23.23
C GLU A 553 1.55 1.50 -22.76
N GLU A 554 2.13 2.52 -23.35
CA GLU A 554 1.85 3.90 -23.04
C GLU A 554 1.68 4.70 -24.32
N TYR A 555 0.63 5.50 -24.37
CA TYR A 555 0.33 6.44 -25.45
C TYR A 555 0.23 7.83 -24.84
N TYR A 556 1.04 8.74 -25.37
CA TYR A 556 1.12 10.12 -24.92
C TYR A 556 0.76 11.06 -26.06
N VAL A 557 -0.05 12.05 -25.76
CA VAL A 557 -0.40 13.15 -26.66
C VAL A 557 -0.19 14.47 -25.94
N TYR A 558 0.31 15.47 -26.67
CA TYR A 558 0.56 16.82 -26.18
C TYR A 558 0.23 17.82 -27.29
N GLY A 559 -0.25 19.00 -26.96
CA GLY A 559 -0.47 20.10 -27.87
C GLY A 559 -0.48 21.43 -27.16
N GLU A 560 0.14 22.42 -27.77
CA GLU A 560 0.20 23.81 -27.27
C GLU A 560 -0.95 24.63 -27.83
N ASN A 561 -1.34 25.69 -27.13
CA ASN A 561 -2.36 26.67 -27.52
C ASN A 561 -3.65 25.98 -28.00
N PRO A 562 -4.28 25.14 -27.19
CA PRO A 562 -5.55 24.51 -27.56
C PRO A 562 -6.60 25.60 -27.83
N ALA A 563 -7.45 25.37 -28.83
CA ALA A 563 -8.42 26.37 -29.31
C ALA A 563 -9.45 26.84 -28.29
N THR A 564 -9.66 26.07 -27.21
CA THR A 564 -10.59 26.39 -26.11
C THR A 564 -10.19 25.66 -24.83
N ASN A 565 -10.42 26.29 -23.70
CA ASN A 565 -10.21 25.71 -22.37
C ASN A 565 -11.24 24.61 -22.02
N ASP A 566 -12.46 24.70 -22.56
CA ASP A 566 -13.56 23.79 -22.21
C ASP A 566 -13.29 22.33 -22.55
N MET A 567 -12.51 22.09 -23.62
CA MET A 567 -12.21 20.74 -24.09
C MET A 567 -10.99 20.11 -23.41
N LEU A 568 -10.27 20.86 -22.58
CA LEU A 568 -9.09 20.40 -21.87
C LEU A 568 -8.09 19.71 -22.83
N TRP A 569 -7.71 18.45 -22.54
CA TRP A 569 -6.84 17.61 -23.37
C TRP A 569 -7.59 16.78 -24.43
N TYR A 570 -8.88 17.00 -24.67
CA TYR A 570 -9.67 16.18 -25.61
C TYR A 570 -9.70 16.74 -27.04
N ALA A 571 -9.24 17.96 -27.28
CA ALA A 571 -9.29 18.62 -28.57
C ALA A 571 -7.90 19.04 -29.09
N LEU A 572 -6.87 18.25 -28.82
CA LEU A 572 -5.48 18.57 -29.19
C LEU A 572 -5.19 18.43 -30.70
N GLN A 573 -6.10 17.88 -31.50
CA GLN A 573 -5.93 17.81 -32.95
C GLN A 573 -5.77 19.18 -33.63
N ASN A 574 -6.33 20.24 -33.00
CA ASN A 574 -6.25 21.62 -33.50
C ASN A 574 -5.19 22.47 -32.79
N ALA A 575 -4.46 21.89 -31.82
CA ALA A 575 -3.43 22.60 -31.08
C ALA A 575 -2.15 22.79 -31.92
N ASP A 576 -1.29 23.69 -31.47
CA ASP A 576 0.05 23.89 -32.05
C ASP A 576 1.04 22.85 -31.47
N ASN A 577 2.23 22.77 -32.06
CA ASN A 577 3.38 22.00 -31.57
C ASN A 577 3.01 20.62 -30.98
N LYS A 578 2.24 19.84 -31.75
CA LYS A 578 1.75 18.52 -31.32
C LYS A 578 2.87 17.52 -31.16
N LYS A 579 2.86 16.76 -30.05
CA LYS A 579 3.74 15.62 -29.81
C LYS A 579 2.91 14.37 -29.60
N LEU A 580 3.29 13.32 -30.27
CA LEU A 580 2.72 11.98 -30.14
C LEU A 580 3.86 11.04 -29.77
N ASN A 581 3.69 10.25 -28.75
CA ASN A 581 4.65 9.23 -28.36
C ASN A 581 3.94 7.94 -27.98
N SER A 582 4.60 6.83 -28.22
CA SER A 582 4.15 5.52 -27.75
C SER A 582 5.34 4.72 -27.25
N LYS A 583 5.13 4.02 -26.14
CA LYS A 583 6.14 3.14 -25.56
C LYS A 583 5.55 1.75 -25.39
N TYR A 584 6.34 0.74 -25.71
CA TYR A 584 6.05 -0.66 -25.43
C TYR A 584 7.23 -1.23 -24.67
N LEU A 585 6.99 -1.66 -23.43
CA LEU A 585 8.01 -2.18 -22.53
C LEU A 585 7.64 -3.61 -22.13
N MET A 586 8.60 -4.52 -22.20
CA MET A 586 8.38 -5.92 -21.85
C MET A 586 9.63 -6.51 -21.21
N SER A 587 9.43 -7.17 -20.07
CA SER A 587 10.48 -7.94 -19.40
C SER A 587 10.01 -9.33 -18.98
N LYS A 588 10.95 -10.28 -18.92
CA LYS A 588 10.74 -11.67 -18.53
C LYS A 588 11.81 -12.08 -17.54
N GLY A 589 11.41 -12.88 -16.56
CA GLY A 589 12.33 -13.49 -15.61
C GLY A 589 12.03 -14.95 -15.39
N MET A 590 13.05 -15.68 -14.96
CA MET A 590 12.95 -17.08 -14.60
C MET A 590 13.89 -17.36 -13.42
N GLY A 591 13.46 -18.18 -12.47
CA GLY A 591 14.27 -18.48 -11.29
C GLY A 591 14.05 -19.88 -10.74
N PHE A 592 15.12 -20.43 -10.17
CA PHE A 592 15.15 -21.68 -9.42
C PHE A 592 15.62 -21.38 -8.01
N ILE A 593 14.89 -21.85 -7.01
CA ILE A 593 15.17 -21.56 -5.61
C ILE A 593 15.24 -22.85 -4.83
N GLY A 594 16.26 -23.00 -4.01
CA GLY A 594 16.39 -24.05 -3.01
C GLY A 594 16.56 -23.43 -1.62
N ARG A 595 15.86 -23.95 -0.63
CA ARG A 595 16.00 -23.53 0.77
C ARG A 595 15.93 -24.71 1.72
N VAL A 596 16.79 -24.69 2.73
CA VAL A 596 16.79 -25.64 3.84
C VAL A 596 16.71 -24.84 5.14
N ASN A 597 15.75 -25.16 5.99
CA ASN A 597 15.68 -24.69 7.36
C ASN A 597 15.78 -25.91 8.29
N TYR A 598 16.64 -25.83 9.28
CA TYR A 598 16.84 -26.88 10.26
C TYR A 598 16.90 -26.30 11.67
N SER A 599 16.20 -26.95 12.59
CA SER A 599 16.17 -26.56 14.00
C SER A 599 16.44 -27.81 14.85
N TYR A 600 17.43 -27.72 15.74
CA TYR A 600 17.69 -28.74 16.73
C TYR A 600 17.21 -28.28 18.10
N LYS A 601 16.23 -29.00 18.66
CA LYS A 601 15.59 -28.73 19.96
C LYS A 601 15.01 -27.32 20.07
N GLY A 602 14.74 -26.64 18.95
CA GLY A 602 14.35 -25.25 18.94
C GLY A 602 15.43 -24.27 19.42
N LYS A 603 16.65 -24.73 19.70
CA LYS A 603 17.75 -23.92 20.26
C LYS A 603 18.80 -23.55 19.22
N TYR A 604 19.21 -24.50 18.39
CA TYR A 604 20.21 -24.29 17.33
C TYR A 604 19.51 -24.26 16.00
N LEU A 605 19.62 -23.13 15.34
CA LEU A 605 18.87 -22.83 14.13
C LEU A 605 19.85 -22.67 12.96
N PHE A 606 19.54 -23.27 11.83
CA PHE A 606 20.29 -23.17 10.59
C PHE A 606 19.34 -22.90 9.43
N SER A 607 19.69 -21.96 8.56
CA SER A 607 19.00 -21.73 7.30
C SER A 607 20.01 -21.50 6.19
N ALA A 608 19.83 -22.21 5.07
CA ALA A 608 20.58 -21.97 3.85
C ALA A 608 19.62 -21.86 2.68
N SER A 609 19.85 -20.92 1.80
CA SER A 609 19.08 -20.77 0.58
C SER A 609 19.96 -20.32 -0.58
N SER A 610 19.54 -20.67 -1.78
CA SER A 610 20.17 -20.22 -3.01
C SER A 610 19.11 -19.98 -4.06
N ARG A 611 19.22 -18.87 -4.81
CA ARG A 611 18.39 -18.53 -5.95
C ARG A 611 19.27 -18.37 -7.19
N TYR A 612 18.96 -19.11 -8.23
CA TYR A 612 19.55 -18.98 -9.56
C TYR A 612 18.51 -18.33 -10.46
N GLU A 613 18.78 -17.12 -10.94
CA GLU A 613 17.77 -16.26 -11.58
C GLU A 613 18.31 -15.62 -12.86
N ALA A 614 17.41 -15.44 -13.85
CA ALA A 614 17.67 -14.71 -15.08
C ALA A 614 16.67 -13.55 -15.25
N ASP A 615 17.16 -12.45 -15.83
CA ASP A 615 16.35 -11.28 -16.22
C ASP A 615 16.65 -10.90 -17.67
N SER A 616 15.61 -10.69 -18.48
CA SER A 616 15.72 -10.38 -19.91
C SER A 616 16.30 -9.00 -20.22
N ARG A 617 16.32 -8.08 -19.24
CA ARG A 617 16.86 -6.71 -19.38
C ARG A 617 18.39 -6.72 -19.49
N LEU A 618 19.02 -7.74 -18.94
CA LEU A 618 20.46 -7.87 -18.92
C LEU A 618 21.02 -8.41 -20.24
N SER A 619 22.30 -8.20 -20.46
CA SER A 619 23.00 -8.73 -21.62
C SER A 619 22.94 -10.27 -21.65
N LYS A 620 22.95 -10.86 -22.84
CA LYS A 620 22.69 -12.29 -23.04
C LYS A 620 23.58 -13.18 -22.15
N ASP A 621 24.84 -12.83 -22.01
CA ASP A 621 25.83 -13.64 -21.28
C ASP A 621 25.79 -13.40 -19.76
N ASN A 622 25.15 -12.32 -19.29
CA ASN A 622 25.07 -11.91 -17.88
C ASN A 622 23.65 -12.03 -17.28
N ARG A 623 22.71 -12.62 -18.01
CA ARG A 623 21.30 -12.75 -17.57
C ARG A 623 21.16 -13.59 -16.30
N TRP A 624 21.93 -14.68 -16.23
CA TRP A 624 21.85 -15.63 -15.12
C TRP A 624 22.81 -15.28 -14.00
N ASN A 625 22.33 -15.31 -12.77
CA ASN A 625 23.17 -15.14 -11.59
C ASN A 625 22.68 -15.96 -10.39
N LEU A 626 23.62 -16.26 -9.48
CA LEU A 626 23.39 -17.04 -8.28
C LEU A 626 23.43 -16.12 -7.06
N PHE A 627 22.43 -16.24 -6.20
CA PHE A 627 22.26 -15.47 -4.96
C PHE A 627 22.19 -16.43 -3.76
N PRO A 628 23.33 -16.79 -3.16
CA PRO A 628 23.39 -17.65 -1.99
C PRO A 628 23.16 -16.86 -0.71
N ALA A 629 22.56 -17.52 0.30
CA ALA A 629 22.49 -17.01 1.66
C ALA A 629 22.56 -18.14 2.68
N VAL A 630 23.18 -17.85 3.83
CA VAL A 630 23.28 -18.75 4.97
C VAL A 630 23.11 -17.97 6.26
N SER A 631 22.45 -18.58 7.23
CA SER A 631 22.33 -17.99 8.57
C SER A 631 22.26 -19.07 9.63
N VAL A 632 22.81 -18.73 10.81
CA VAL A 632 22.78 -19.56 12.00
C VAL A 632 22.21 -18.76 13.17
N GLY A 633 21.53 -19.45 14.08
CA GLY A 633 20.99 -18.85 15.29
C GLY A 633 21.17 -19.76 16.49
N TRP A 634 21.44 -19.14 17.64
CA TRP A 634 21.54 -19.86 18.92
C TRP A 634 20.63 -19.16 19.94
N ARG A 635 19.65 -19.88 20.46
CA ARG A 635 18.75 -19.40 21.52
C ARG A 635 19.38 -19.69 22.88
N ILE A 636 20.18 -18.76 23.34
CA ILE A 636 20.95 -18.85 24.59
C ILE A 636 20.01 -18.96 25.80
N SER A 637 18.88 -18.21 25.78
CA SER A 637 17.89 -18.22 26.85
C SER A 637 17.28 -19.60 27.15
N ASP A 638 17.32 -20.52 26.16
CA ASP A 638 16.74 -21.85 26.31
C ASP A 638 17.77 -22.90 26.82
N GLU A 639 19.01 -22.47 27.05
CA GLU A 639 20.03 -23.35 27.60
C GLU A 639 19.84 -23.60 29.11
N ALA A 640 20.26 -24.76 29.57
CA ALA A 640 20.10 -25.16 30.97
C ALA A 640 20.79 -24.17 31.95
N PHE A 641 21.94 -23.61 31.54
CA PHE A 641 22.70 -22.64 32.36
C PHE A 641 21.99 -21.28 32.50
N MET A 642 21.00 -21.00 31.64
CA MET A 642 20.17 -19.76 31.70
C MET A 642 18.88 -19.96 32.48
N ALA A 643 18.64 -21.14 33.07
CA ALA A 643 17.36 -21.39 33.79
C ALA A 643 17.07 -20.40 34.91
N GLY A 644 18.13 -19.91 35.62
CA GLY A 644 18.01 -18.92 36.70
C GLY A 644 17.69 -17.49 36.25
N THR A 645 17.74 -17.18 34.94
CA THR A 645 17.49 -15.83 34.42
C THR A 645 16.06 -15.63 33.90
N LYS A 646 15.24 -16.67 33.88
CA LYS A 646 13.88 -16.66 33.28
C LYS A 646 12.92 -15.66 33.93
N SER A 647 13.21 -15.19 35.13
CA SER A 647 12.37 -14.20 35.84
C SER A 647 12.49 -12.78 35.25
N TRP A 648 13.57 -12.50 34.50
CA TRP A 648 13.85 -11.17 33.95
C TRP A 648 14.33 -11.19 32.49
N LEU A 649 14.65 -12.35 31.93
CA LEU A 649 15.15 -12.52 30.56
C LEU A 649 14.38 -13.64 29.84
N ASP A 650 13.41 -13.29 29.03
CA ASP A 650 12.56 -14.23 28.31
C ASP A 650 13.24 -14.77 27.05
N ASN A 651 13.95 -13.94 26.33
CA ASN A 651 14.55 -14.34 25.04
C ASN A 651 15.89 -13.66 24.79
N LEU A 652 16.94 -14.46 24.77
CA LEU A 652 18.27 -14.06 24.33
C LEU A 652 18.69 -14.97 23.16
N LYS A 653 18.83 -14.40 21.97
CA LYS A 653 19.19 -15.11 20.75
C LYS A 653 20.34 -14.41 20.01
N LEU A 654 21.42 -15.17 19.76
CA LEU A 654 22.51 -14.74 18.89
C LEU A 654 22.23 -15.22 17.45
N ARG A 655 22.45 -14.35 16.47
CA ARG A 655 22.27 -14.66 15.05
C ARG A 655 23.42 -14.12 14.24
N VAL A 656 23.88 -14.93 13.27
CA VAL A 656 24.88 -14.54 12.27
C VAL A 656 24.37 -14.98 10.90
N GLY A 657 24.40 -14.09 9.93
CA GLY A 657 23.95 -14.39 8.58
C GLY A 657 24.82 -13.70 7.54
N TYR A 658 24.97 -14.38 6.42
CA TYR A 658 25.60 -13.87 5.20
C TYR A 658 24.67 -14.14 4.03
N GLY A 659 24.55 -13.21 3.10
CA GLY A 659 23.76 -13.37 1.89
C GLY A 659 24.17 -12.39 0.83
N VAL A 660 24.02 -12.80 -0.41
CA VAL A 660 24.19 -11.95 -1.59
C VAL A 660 22.82 -11.73 -2.20
N ALA A 661 22.43 -10.47 -2.33
CA ALA A 661 21.26 -10.06 -3.09
C ALA A 661 21.70 -9.32 -4.36
N GLY A 662 20.92 -9.42 -5.41
CA GLY A 662 21.15 -8.67 -6.63
C GLY A 662 19.95 -7.78 -6.96
N THR A 663 20.14 -6.74 -7.75
CA THR A 663 19.03 -5.95 -8.29
C THR A 663 19.19 -5.68 -9.77
N THR A 664 18.06 -5.59 -10.43
CA THR A 664 17.90 -5.04 -11.79
C THR A 664 16.96 -3.82 -11.75
N ALA A 665 16.64 -3.31 -10.55
CA ALA A 665 15.91 -2.06 -10.39
C ALA A 665 16.68 -0.93 -11.10
N GLY A 666 15.96 -0.13 -11.91
CA GLY A 666 16.53 0.93 -12.70
C GLY A 666 17.26 0.54 -13.96
N ILE A 667 17.34 -0.74 -14.27
CA ILE A 667 17.73 -1.15 -15.60
C ILE A 667 16.46 -1.10 -16.47
N ALA A 668 16.41 -0.12 -17.36
CA ALA A 668 15.30 0.00 -18.30
C ALA A 668 15.26 -1.20 -19.26
N GLU A 669 14.08 -1.53 -19.73
CA GLU A 669 13.88 -2.55 -20.75
C GLU A 669 14.69 -2.16 -21.98
N TYR A 670 15.32 -3.16 -22.61
CA TYR A 670 16.14 -3.04 -23.82
C TYR A 670 17.49 -2.29 -23.67
N SER A 671 17.91 -1.87 -22.46
CA SER A 671 19.21 -1.19 -22.24
C SER A 671 20.43 -1.98 -22.70
N SER A 672 20.31 -3.31 -22.81
CA SER A 672 21.36 -4.18 -23.36
C SER A 672 21.32 -4.31 -24.88
N MET A 673 20.37 -3.65 -25.57
CA MET A 673 20.17 -3.71 -27.00
C MET A 673 20.54 -2.38 -27.66
N ALA A 674 21.05 -2.43 -28.88
CA ALA A 674 21.24 -1.22 -29.69
C ALA A 674 19.87 -0.69 -30.13
N SER A 675 19.63 0.57 -29.91
CA SER A 675 18.42 1.27 -30.32
C SER A 675 18.75 2.33 -31.38
N LEU A 676 17.86 2.50 -32.36
CA LEU A 676 17.94 3.54 -33.35
C LEU A 676 16.82 4.57 -33.12
N GLU A 677 17.19 5.82 -33.23
CA GLU A 677 16.26 6.95 -33.21
C GLU A 677 16.07 7.48 -34.63
N ASN A 678 14.80 7.70 -35.00
CA ASN A 678 14.50 8.36 -36.28
C ASN A 678 14.84 9.84 -36.17
N VAL A 679 15.69 10.29 -37.05
CA VAL A 679 16.07 11.70 -37.16
C VAL A 679 15.85 12.16 -38.58
N THR A 680 15.79 13.45 -38.80
CA THR A 680 15.83 14.06 -40.13
C THR A 680 17.21 14.63 -40.33
N THR A 681 17.77 14.41 -41.51
CA THR A 681 19.05 15.02 -41.94
C THR A 681 18.84 15.83 -43.20
N SER A 682 19.69 16.82 -43.43
CA SER A 682 19.65 17.60 -44.65
C SER A 682 20.67 17.05 -45.62
N LEU A 683 20.22 16.69 -46.84
CA LEU A 683 21.06 16.26 -47.96
C LEU A 683 20.72 17.13 -49.18
N GLY A 684 21.69 17.95 -49.61
CA GLY A 684 21.50 18.81 -50.76
C GLY A 684 20.38 19.84 -50.63
N GLY A 685 20.09 20.33 -49.41
CA GLY A 685 19.01 21.26 -49.14
C GLY A 685 17.62 20.61 -48.94
N MET A 686 17.49 19.30 -49.05
CA MET A 686 16.25 18.56 -48.79
C MET A 686 16.34 17.85 -47.42
N THR A 687 15.28 17.92 -46.65
CA THR A 687 15.13 17.17 -45.38
C THR A 687 14.72 15.73 -45.70
N VAL A 688 15.57 14.78 -45.35
CA VAL A 688 15.31 13.34 -45.57
C VAL A 688 15.25 12.60 -44.25
N PRO A 689 14.37 11.61 -44.12
CA PRO A 689 14.37 10.72 -42.96
C PRO A 689 15.69 9.96 -42.88
N SER A 690 16.21 9.87 -41.65
CA SER A 690 17.44 9.13 -41.37
C SER A 690 17.28 8.43 -40.01
N ALA A 691 18.26 7.65 -39.63
CA ALA A 691 18.34 7.05 -38.30
C ALA A 691 19.74 7.27 -37.74
N LYS A 692 19.79 7.61 -36.46
CA LYS A 692 21.04 7.62 -35.68
C LYS A 692 20.93 6.62 -34.54
N PHE A 693 22.06 6.16 -34.02
CA PHE A 693 22.04 5.48 -32.75
C PHE A 693 21.56 6.44 -31.65
N THR A 694 20.76 5.95 -30.73
CA THR A 694 20.37 6.73 -29.56
C THR A 694 21.61 7.19 -28.80
N GLU A 695 21.50 8.29 -28.06
CA GLU A 695 22.60 8.86 -27.27
C GLU A 695 23.20 7.90 -26.25
N TYR A 696 22.41 6.86 -25.89
CA TYR A 696 22.85 5.85 -24.95
C TYR A 696 23.68 4.78 -25.62
N ILE A 697 24.93 4.63 -25.19
CA ILE A 697 25.81 3.57 -25.64
C ILE A 697 25.28 2.24 -25.11
N THR A 698 25.02 1.30 -26.03
CA THR A 698 24.59 -0.06 -25.67
C THR A 698 25.61 -0.73 -24.75
N ASN A 699 25.22 -1.06 -23.53
CA ASN A 699 26.07 -1.80 -22.63
C ASN A 699 25.94 -3.32 -22.87
N ARG A 700 26.84 -3.88 -23.66
CA ARG A 700 26.87 -5.33 -23.93
C ARG A 700 27.30 -6.17 -22.73
N ASN A 701 27.87 -5.54 -21.69
CA ASN A 701 28.30 -6.19 -20.46
C ASN A 701 27.37 -5.91 -19.30
N LEU A 702 26.16 -5.40 -19.56
CA LEU A 702 25.18 -5.08 -18.54
C LEU A 702 24.87 -6.32 -17.68
N THR A 703 25.10 -6.20 -16.40
CA THR A 703 24.99 -7.28 -15.42
C THR A 703 24.24 -6.85 -14.18
N TRP A 704 24.04 -7.75 -13.28
CA TRP A 704 23.41 -7.56 -11.98
C TRP A 704 24.21 -6.59 -11.10
N GLU A 705 23.55 -5.66 -10.45
CA GLU A 705 24.10 -4.98 -9.28
C GLU A 705 23.97 -5.91 -8.07
N LYS A 706 25.07 -6.10 -7.32
CA LYS A 706 25.15 -7.04 -6.17
C LYS A 706 25.39 -6.28 -4.89
N THR A 707 24.63 -6.64 -3.86
CA THR A 707 24.76 -6.12 -2.50
C THR A 707 24.96 -7.24 -1.50
#